data_cb6ba7ab34d140548f25ba76db69206f
#
_entry.id   cb6ba7ab34d140548f25ba76db69206f
#
_cell.length_a   1.000
_cell.length_b   1.000
_cell.length_c   1.000
_cell.angle_alpha   90.00
_cell.angle_beta   90.00
_cell.angle_gamma   90.00
#
_symmetry.space_group_name_H-M   'P 1'
#
loop_
_entity.id
_entity.type
_entity.pdbx_description
1 polymer ?
#
loop_
_entity_poly.entity_id
_entity_poly.type
_entity_poly.pdbx_seq_one_letter_code
_entity_poly.pdbx_strand_id
1 'polypeptide(L)'
;MILCVTEKPSVAADIAKILGATARRDGFYEGNGYRVSWTFGHLCELKEPNDYTDLWKRWSLGSLPMIPPRFGIKLKDDEGIKKQFHVIETLMKDSTELINCGDAGQEGELIQRWVYQKANCAIPVKRLWISSLTDDSIREGFKHLQPSANFDNLYYAGLSRAIGDWILGMNATRLYTLKYARSRNVLSIGRVQTPTLALIVSRQREIENFVPEDYWEIKTLYRGVTFNSTKGRYKSEEDANTVIAGIKEAPLSITGIERKKGKEAPPRLFDLTSLQVECNKKFSYSADMTLRTIQSLYEKKVTTYPRVDTTFLSDDIYPKIPGIMQAMAPYAHLTAPVLQGGAIKKSKKVFDNSKVTDHHAIIPTNVDPRKVMLTRDEKLVYDLVAKRFIAAFYPDCEFSTTTVMAKISEFEFKATGKQILKEGWRAIYSKDKTANNTEGSDTDDNGNMPEFVVGESGPHEPSLLKKATQPPKMYNEGTLLRAMETAGKFVDDEELRDAMKENGIGRPSTRAAIIETLLRRHYITKERKNLVATTAGCQLIDTIKDELLKSAKLTGLWENKLRKIERGEFSAKQFIDELKVMVNEIVLTVLRDNSGTNIIVEQDTPKSPTKGGAAESAPKKKRVARVTKFEQVLCPVCGKGHMVKGKSAFGCSEWANGCHTALPFTEYSADLTPAKLRDAIKKNFKTQDK
;
A
#
# COMPACT_ATOMS: atom_id res chain seq x y z
N MET A 1 4.84 -9.07 -41.29
CA MET A 1 4.68 -8.08 -40.20
C MET A 1 5.18 -8.71 -38.91
N ILE A 2 5.86 -7.93 -38.06
CA ILE A 2 6.29 -8.35 -36.72
C ILE A 2 5.28 -7.84 -35.72
N LEU A 3 4.77 -8.71 -34.85
CA LEU A 3 3.83 -8.34 -33.77
C LEU A 3 4.61 -8.09 -32.47
N CYS A 4 4.45 -6.91 -31.87
CA CYS A 4 4.91 -6.60 -30.52
C CYS A 4 3.70 -6.59 -29.59
N VAL A 5 3.76 -7.28 -28.44
CA VAL A 5 2.70 -7.26 -27.44
C VAL A 5 3.26 -6.78 -26.12
N THR A 6 2.72 -5.66 -25.61
CA THR A 6 3.09 -5.06 -24.33
C THR A 6 2.07 -5.40 -23.24
N GLU A 7 2.41 -5.14 -21.98
CA GLU A 7 1.50 -5.34 -20.86
C GLU A 7 0.45 -4.21 -20.73
N LYS A 8 0.77 -3.00 -21.25
CA LYS A 8 -0.02 -1.78 -21.03
C LYS A 8 -0.14 -0.95 -22.31
N PRO A 9 -1.27 -0.27 -22.54
CA PRO A 9 -1.46 0.61 -23.72
C PRO A 9 -0.44 1.76 -23.79
N SER A 10 -0.01 2.30 -22.64
CA SER A 10 0.98 3.39 -22.57
C SER A 10 2.34 2.94 -23.10
N VAL A 11 2.79 1.74 -22.70
CA VAL A 11 4.04 1.15 -23.16
C VAL A 11 3.98 0.84 -24.66
N ALA A 12 2.81 0.37 -25.14
CA ALA A 12 2.59 0.15 -26.56
C ALA A 12 2.77 1.43 -27.38
N ALA A 13 2.24 2.55 -26.89
CA ALA A 13 2.38 3.85 -27.57
C ALA A 13 3.85 4.31 -27.65
N ASP A 14 4.61 4.12 -26.56
CA ASP A 14 6.04 4.50 -26.52
C ASP A 14 6.87 3.62 -27.47
N ILE A 15 6.65 2.31 -27.45
CA ILE A 15 7.32 1.36 -28.39
C ILE A 15 6.92 1.64 -29.83
N ALA A 16 5.63 1.85 -30.12
CA ALA A 16 5.13 2.13 -31.44
C ALA A 16 5.77 3.40 -32.05
N LYS A 17 5.90 4.46 -31.25
CA LYS A 17 6.60 5.69 -31.63
C LYS A 17 8.04 5.40 -32.05
N ILE A 18 8.77 4.60 -31.28
CA ILE A 18 10.19 4.29 -31.52
C ILE A 18 10.36 3.43 -32.79
N LEU A 19 9.45 2.47 -33.01
CA LEU A 19 9.48 1.59 -34.17
C LEU A 19 8.92 2.24 -35.45
N GLY A 20 8.31 3.43 -35.36
CA GLY A 20 7.66 4.10 -36.48
C GLY A 20 6.30 3.51 -36.84
N ALA A 21 5.68 2.74 -35.94
CA ALA A 21 4.32 2.20 -36.08
C ALA A 21 3.29 3.23 -35.62
N THR A 22 3.14 4.34 -36.37
CA THR A 22 2.37 5.52 -35.90
C THR A 22 0.89 5.49 -36.23
N ALA A 23 0.42 4.61 -37.14
CA ALA A 23 -0.97 4.49 -37.50
C ALA A 23 -1.76 3.79 -36.38
N ARG A 24 -2.59 4.55 -35.64
CA ARG A 24 -3.43 4.00 -34.58
C ARG A 24 -4.62 3.26 -35.18
N ARG A 25 -4.84 2.04 -34.74
CA ARG A 25 -5.98 1.18 -35.07
C ARG A 25 -6.74 0.83 -33.78
N ASP A 26 -7.87 0.13 -33.93
CA ASP A 26 -8.60 -0.37 -32.77
C ASP A 26 -7.84 -1.54 -32.12
N GLY A 27 -7.28 -1.30 -30.93
CA GLY A 27 -6.50 -2.26 -30.16
C GLY A 27 -5.01 -2.42 -30.52
N PHE A 28 -4.47 -1.64 -31.49
CA PHE A 28 -3.04 -1.70 -31.84
C PHE A 28 -2.56 -0.45 -32.62
N TYR A 29 -1.25 -0.35 -32.79
CA TYR A 29 -0.55 0.58 -33.70
C TYR A 29 0.09 -0.18 -34.84
N GLU A 30 0.15 0.41 -36.05
CA GLU A 30 0.71 -0.22 -37.24
C GLU A 30 1.62 0.74 -38.03
N GLY A 31 2.69 0.23 -38.60
CA GLY A 31 3.61 0.97 -39.47
C GLY A 31 5.01 0.36 -39.47
N ASN A 32 5.81 0.72 -40.47
CA ASN A 32 7.19 0.33 -40.60
C ASN A 32 7.48 -1.18 -40.42
N GLY A 33 6.59 -2.06 -40.90
CA GLY A 33 6.71 -3.51 -40.74
C GLY A 33 6.32 -4.07 -39.39
N TYR A 34 5.88 -3.25 -38.45
CA TYR A 34 5.47 -3.61 -37.09
C TYR A 34 3.99 -3.39 -36.85
N ARG A 35 3.43 -4.24 -35.97
CA ARG A 35 2.17 -4.05 -35.27
C ARG A 35 2.43 -4.09 -33.80
N VAL A 36 1.99 -3.08 -33.04
CA VAL A 36 2.22 -2.98 -31.60
C VAL A 36 0.89 -2.98 -30.88
N SER A 37 0.58 -4.09 -30.23
CA SER A 37 -0.63 -4.29 -29.42
C SER A 37 -0.29 -4.37 -27.94
N TRP A 38 -1.30 -4.52 -27.08
CA TRP A 38 -1.14 -4.53 -25.63
C TRP A 38 -2.16 -5.42 -24.95
N THR A 39 -1.84 -5.80 -23.72
CA THR A 39 -2.81 -6.36 -22.77
C THR A 39 -3.25 -5.28 -21.78
N PHE A 40 -4.21 -5.59 -20.91
CA PHE A 40 -4.61 -4.75 -19.78
C PHE A 40 -4.16 -5.39 -18.46
N GLY A 41 -2.89 -5.80 -18.36
CA GLY A 41 -2.43 -6.77 -17.39
C GLY A 41 -2.96 -8.17 -17.76
N HIS A 42 -3.38 -8.96 -16.79
CA HIS A 42 -3.90 -10.31 -17.06
C HIS A 42 -5.20 -10.31 -17.87
N LEU A 43 -5.15 -10.77 -19.13
CA LEU A 43 -6.32 -11.13 -19.92
C LEU A 43 -6.81 -12.54 -19.57
N CYS A 44 -5.89 -13.43 -19.21
CA CYS A 44 -6.17 -14.80 -18.81
C CYS A 44 -6.05 -14.97 -17.29
N GLU A 45 -6.72 -15.99 -16.77
CA GLU A 45 -6.65 -16.46 -15.39
C GLU A 45 -6.68 -17.99 -15.35
N LEU A 46 -6.27 -18.59 -14.23
CA LEU A 46 -6.45 -20.03 -14.03
C LEU A 46 -7.94 -20.37 -14.01
N LYS A 47 -8.29 -21.51 -14.57
CA LYS A 47 -9.65 -22.05 -14.48
C LYS A 47 -10.10 -22.17 -13.04
N GLU A 48 -11.37 -21.89 -12.78
CA GLU A 48 -11.99 -22.12 -11.48
C GLU A 48 -12.34 -23.61 -11.28
N PRO A 49 -12.59 -24.07 -10.05
CA PRO A 49 -12.90 -25.46 -9.78
C PRO A 49 -14.04 -26.02 -10.65
N ASN A 50 -15.10 -25.27 -10.88
CA ASN A 50 -16.23 -25.66 -11.72
C ASN A 50 -15.93 -25.75 -13.23
N ASP A 51 -14.83 -25.15 -13.69
CA ASP A 51 -14.37 -25.27 -15.08
C ASP A 51 -13.68 -26.61 -15.36
N TYR A 52 -13.35 -27.38 -14.30
CA TYR A 52 -12.74 -28.73 -14.43
C TYR A 52 -13.77 -29.86 -14.32
N THR A 53 -14.71 -29.72 -13.36
CA THR A 53 -15.75 -30.76 -13.14
C THR A 53 -16.95 -30.17 -12.40
N ASP A 54 -18.15 -30.64 -12.73
CA ASP A 54 -19.38 -30.27 -12.03
C ASP A 54 -19.38 -30.66 -10.54
N LEU A 55 -18.60 -31.69 -10.16
CA LEU A 55 -18.43 -32.07 -8.76
C LEU A 55 -17.92 -30.95 -7.88
N TRP A 56 -17.11 -30.06 -8.43
CA TRP A 56 -16.54 -28.93 -7.70
C TRP A 56 -17.39 -27.66 -7.76
N LYS A 57 -18.52 -27.70 -8.50
CA LYS A 57 -19.46 -26.57 -8.55
C LYS A 57 -20.13 -26.36 -7.19
N ARG A 58 -20.57 -27.44 -6.56
CA ARG A 58 -21.13 -27.40 -5.21
C ARG A 58 -20.04 -27.63 -4.17
N TRP A 59 -19.98 -26.73 -3.19
CA TRP A 59 -19.01 -26.86 -2.10
C TRP A 59 -19.37 -28.07 -1.22
N SER A 60 -18.44 -28.99 -1.05
CA SER A 60 -18.59 -30.19 -0.23
C SER A 60 -17.25 -30.57 0.38
N LEU A 61 -17.23 -31.00 1.65
CA LEU A 61 -16.04 -31.53 2.31
C LEU A 61 -15.51 -32.80 1.62
N GLY A 62 -16.40 -33.63 1.09
CA GLY A 62 -16.03 -34.86 0.40
C GLY A 62 -15.35 -34.63 -0.98
N SER A 63 -15.37 -33.41 -1.51
CA SER A 63 -14.68 -33.06 -2.76
C SER A 63 -13.30 -32.45 -2.58
N LEU A 64 -12.83 -32.38 -1.34
CA LEU A 64 -11.51 -31.81 -1.00
C LEU A 64 -10.48 -32.91 -0.76
N PRO A 65 -9.22 -32.71 -1.17
CA PRO A 65 -8.71 -31.52 -1.86
C PRO A 65 -9.06 -31.51 -3.35
N MET A 66 -9.36 -30.32 -3.89
CA MET A 66 -9.54 -30.11 -5.33
C MET A 66 -8.17 -29.88 -5.97
N ILE A 67 -7.68 -30.89 -6.68
CA ILE A 67 -6.40 -30.86 -7.38
C ILE A 67 -6.64 -31.30 -8.82
N PRO A 68 -6.67 -30.37 -9.80
CA PRO A 68 -6.80 -30.72 -11.19
C PRO A 68 -5.61 -31.56 -11.67
N PRO A 69 -5.81 -32.55 -12.53
CA PRO A 69 -4.70 -33.32 -13.11
C PRO A 69 -3.77 -32.45 -13.96
N ARG A 70 -4.32 -31.41 -14.58
CA ARG A 70 -3.59 -30.37 -15.33
C ARG A 70 -4.28 -29.03 -15.13
N PHE A 71 -3.51 -28.01 -14.76
CA PHE A 71 -4.01 -26.65 -14.66
C PHE A 71 -4.23 -26.04 -16.04
N GLY A 72 -5.39 -25.47 -16.26
CA GLY A 72 -5.76 -24.77 -17.48
C GLY A 72 -6.00 -23.29 -17.24
N ILE A 73 -5.98 -22.54 -18.33
CA ILE A 73 -6.27 -21.09 -18.34
C ILE A 73 -7.57 -20.80 -19.08
N LYS A 74 -8.25 -19.73 -18.69
CA LYS A 74 -9.40 -19.16 -19.39
C LYS A 74 -9.25 -17.65 -19.54
N LEU A 75 -9.97 -17.04 -20.49
CA LEU A 75 -10.11 -15.59 -20.53
C LEU A 75 -10.96 -15.12 -19.37
N LYS A 76 -10.63 -13.97 -18.82
CA LYS A 76 -11.51 -13.29 -17.85
C LYS A 76 -12.82 -12.91 -18.52
N ASP A 77 -13.89 -12.97 -17.77
CA ASP A 77 -15.24 -12.67 -18.26
C ASP A 77 -15.49 -11.15 -18.26
N ASP A 78 -14.85 -10.47 -19.21
CA ASP A 78 -14.97 -9.02 -19.45
C ASP A 78 -14.93 -8.78 -20.96
N GLU A 79 -15.90 -8.03 -21.48
CA GLU A 79 -16.06 -7.82 -22.92
C GLU A 79 -14.89 -7.03 -23.52
N GLY A 80 -14.30 -6.06 -22.79
CA GLY A 80 -13.11 -5.33 -23.24
C GLY A 80 -11.90 -6.23 -23.35
N ILE A 81 -11.74 -7.15 -22.40
CA ILE A 81 -10.66 -8.16 -22.39
C ILE A 81 -10.84 -9.13 -23.56
N LYS A 82 -12.05 -9.65 -23.77
CA LYS A 82 -12.35 -10.55 -24.88
C LYS A 82 -12.08 -9.90 -26.23
N LYS A 83 -12.49 -8.63 -26.39
CA LYS A 83 -12.24 -7.84 -27.60
C LYS A 83 -10.75 -7.69 -27.86
N GLN A 84 -9.98 -7.26 -26.86
CA GLN A 84 -8.55 -7.03 -26.98
C GLN A 84 -7.79 -8.35 -27.24
N PHE A 85 -8.18 -9.44 -26.59
CA PHE A 85 -7.63 -10.76 -26.86
C PHE A 85 -7.85 -11.17 -28.32
N HIS A 86 -9.06 -10.97 -28.85
CA HIS A 86 -9.37 -11.28 -30.24
C HIS A 86 -8.52 -10.47 -31.23
N VAL A 87 -8.26 -9.19 -30.92
CA VAL A 87 -7.33 -8.35 -31.71
C VAL A 87 -5.93 -9.02 -31.73
N ILE A 88 -5.38 -9.34 -30.56
CA ILE A 88 -4.05 -9.95 -30.45
C ILE A 88 -4.01 -11.30 -31.20
N GLU A 89 -5.01 -12.15 -31.02
CA GLU A 89 -5.12 -13.45 -31.68
C GLU A 89 -5.14 -13.32 -33.22
N THR A 90 -5.90 -12.35 -33.74
CA THR A 90 -5.99 -12.07 -35.18
C THR A 90 -4.64 -11.57 -35.71
N LEU A 91 -4.02 -10.61 -35.03
CA LEU A 91 -2.72 -10.09 -35.41
C LEU A 91 -1.62 -11.15 -35.39
N MET A 92 -1.69 -12.11 -34.47
CA MET A 92 -0.75 -13.23 -34.37
C MET A 92 -0.80 -14.13 -35.60
N LYS A 93 -2.01 -14.43 -36.10
CA LYS A 93 -2.20 -15.28 -37.30
C LYS A 93 -1.58 -14.64 -38.55
N ASP A 94 -1.59 -13.31 -38.63
CA ASP A 94 -1.08 -12.54 -39.79
C ASP A 94 0.37 -12.07 -39.61
N SER A 95 1.07 -12.53 -38.59
CA SER A 95 2.43 -12.10 -38.29
C SER A 95 3.43 -13.25 -38.50
N THR A 96 4.66 -12.90 -38.81
CA THR A 96 5.76 -13.86 -39.01
C THR A 96 6.60 -14.11 -37.77
N GLU A 97 6.58 -13.16 -36.84
CA GLU A 97 7.32 -13.20 -35.58
C GLU A 97 6.55 -12.41 -34.53
N LEU A 98 6.68 -12.82 -33.27
CA LEU A 98 6.12 -12.13 -32.12
C LEU A 98 7.25 -11.68 -31.18
N ILE A 99 7.19 -10.43 -30.74
CA ILE A 99 8.08 -9.90 -29.70
C ILE A 99 7.29 -9.67 -28.44
N ASN A 100 7.63 -10.45 -27.40
CA ASN A 100 7.12 -10.26 -26.04
C ASN A 100 7.75 -9.00 -25.45
N CYS A 101 6.94 -7.95 -25.29
CA CYS A 101 7.30 -6.67 -24.69
C CYS A 101 6.62 -6.47 -23.31
N GLY A 102 6.32 -7.56 -22.58
CA GLY A 102 5.84 -7.50 -21.21
C GLY A 102 6.89 -6.92 -20.25
N ASP A 103 6.46 -6.50 -19.07
CA ASP A 103 7.36 -5.99 -18.04
C ASP A 103 8.47 -7.04 -17.72
N ALA A 104 9.66 -6.56 -17.32
CA ALA A 104 10.84 -7.42 -17.11
C ALA A 104 10.77 -8.14 -15.75
N GLY A 105 9.89 -9.10 -15.61
CA GLY A 105 9.70 -9.86 -14.37
C GLY A 105 8.80 -11.09 -14.54
N GLN A 106 8.69 -11.90 -13.47
CA GLN A 106 7.88 -13.13 -13.44
C GLN A 106 6.43 -12.89 -13.87
N GLU A 107 5.84 -11.77 -13.43
CA GLU A 107 4.43 -11.45 -13.71
C GLU A 107 4.23 -11.08 -15.18
N GLY A 108 5.09 -10.19 -15.72
CA GLY A 108 5.02 -9.81 -17.12
C GLY A 108 5.23 -10.98 -18.07
N GLU A 109 6.15 -11.92 -17.73
CA GLU A 109 6.35 -13.14 -18.49
C GLU A 109 5.12 -14.06 -18.45
N LEU A 110 4.51 -14.23 -17.26
CA LEU A 110 3.31 -15.04 -17.06
C LEU A 110 2.12 -14.49 -17.86
N ILE A 111 1.87 -13.18 -17.77
CA ILE A 111 0.77 -12.50 -18.48
C ILE A 111 0.87 -12.76 -19.97
N GLN A 112 2.05 -12.54 -20.55
CA GLN A 112 2.25 -12.64 -21.99
C GLN A 112 2.16 -14.10 -22.47
N ARG A 113 2.81 -15.05 -21.78
CA ARG A 113 2.77 -16.45 -22.18
C ARG A 113 1.38 -17.06 -22.09
N TRP A 114 0.57 -16.67 -21.13
CA TRP A 114 -0.82 -17.13 -21.06
C TRP A 114 -1.65 -16.64 -22.25
N VAL A 115 -1.42 -15.42 -22.73
CA VAL A 115 -2.07 -14.92 -23.95
C VAL A 115 -1.64 -15.72 -25.17
N TYR A 116 -0.32 -15.99 -25.31
CA TYR A 116 0.19 -16.78 -26.44
C TYR A 116 -0.31 -18.23 -26.45
N GLN A 117 -0.32 -18.87 -25.29
CA GLN A 117 -0.88 -20.21 -25.12
C GLN A 117 -2.38 -20.24 -25.44
N LYS A 118 -3.14 -19.24 -24.98
CA LYS A 118 -4.58 -19.15 -25.23
C LYS A 118 -4.90 -18.89 -26.69
N ALA A 119 -4.06 -18.13 -27.39
CA ALA A 119 -4.17 -17.83 -28.82
C ALA A 119 -3.58 -18.96 -29.71
N ASN A 120 -3.04 -20.04 -29.13
CA ASN A 120 -2.33 -21.11 -29.85
C ASN A 120 -1.24 -20.57 -30.79
N CYS A 121 -0.37 -19.69 -30.26
CA CYS A 121 0.71 -19.06 -31.01
C CYS A 121 1.67 -20.12 -31.59
N ALA A 122 1.81 -20.14 -32.92
CA ALA A 122 2.69 -21.04 -33.65
C ALA A 122 3.91 -20.35 -34.28
N ILE A 123 3.99 -19.01 -34.18
CA ILE A 123 5.11 -18.24 -34.76
C ILE A 123 6.25 -18.10 -33.74
N PRO A 124 7.52 -17.88 -34.20
CA PRO A 124 8.65 -17.66 -33.35
C PRO A 124 8.44 -16.48 -32.40
N VAL A 125 8.85 -16.62 -31.14
CA VAL A 125 8.70 -15.60 -30.08
C VAL A 125 10.08 -15.16 -29.61
N LYS A 126 10.34 -13.85 -29.68
CA LYS A 126 11.48 -13.19 -29.04
C LYS A 126 11.04 -12.37 -27.84
N ARG A 127 11.98 -12.03 -26.97
CA ARG A 127 11.77 -11.27 -25.74
C ARG A 127 12.54 -9.96 -25.77
N LEU A 128 11.83 -8.86 -25.60
CA LEU A 128 12.38 -7.56 -25.25
C LEU A 128 12.55 -7.48 -23.73
N TRP A 129 13.79 -7.42 -23.24
CA TRP A 129 14.09 -7.35 -21.81
C TRP A 129 14.68 -5.99 -21.47
N ILE A 130 13.85 -5.10 -20.93
CA ILE A 130 14.26 -3.73 -20.53
C ILE A 130 13.57 -3.37 -19.19
N SER A 131 14.30 -2.72 -18.30
CA SER A 131 13.81 -2.20 -17.01
C SER A 131 13.54 -0.68 -17.03
N SER A 132 13.74 -0.05 -18.19
CA SER A 132 13.47 1.37 -18.40
C SER A 132 12.76 1.58 -19.73
N LEU A 133 11.78 2.50 -19.75
CA LEU A 133 10.97 2.85 -20.92
C LEU A 133 11.44 4.14 -21.60
N THR A 134 12.71 4.48 -21.45
CA THR A 134 13.30 5.61 -22.19
C THR A 134 13.50 5.27 -23.66
N ASP A 135 13.41 6.27 -24.54
CA ASP A 135 13.57 6.07 -25.98
C ASP A 135 14.87 5.30 -26.31
N ASP A 136 15.97 5.60 -25.59
CA ASP A 136 17.27 4.94 -25.79
C ASP A 136 17.24 3.49 -25.29
N SER A 137 16.66 3.22 -24.12
CA SER A 137 16.54 1.86 -23.60
C SER A 137 15.69 0.97 -24.49
N ILE A 138 14.61 1.52 -25.06
CA ILE A 138 13.76 0.80 -26.01
C ILE A 138 14.56 0.49 -27.28
N ARG A 139 15.24 1.49 -27.88
CA ARG A 139 16.07 1.28 -29.10
C ARG A 139 17.14 0.23 -28.87
N GLU A 140 17.84 0.31 -27.75
CA GLU A 140 18.91 -0.63 -27.41
C GLU A 140 18.37 -2.03 -27.15
N GLY A 141 17.24 -2.13 -26.44
CA GLY A 141 16.57 -3.41 -26.20
C GLY A 141 16.16 -4.12 -27.50
N PHE A 142 15.64 -3.39 -28.49
CA PHE A 142 15.29 -3.95 -29.81
C PHE A 142 16.50 -4.43 -30.62
N LYS A 143 17.71 -3.93 -30.35
CA LYS A 143 18.94 -4.47 -30.94
C LYS A 143 19.38 -5.79 -30.30
N HIS A 144 18.94 -6.05 -29.04
CA HIS A 144 19.38 -7.18 -28.22
C HIS A 144 18.21 -8.09 -27.82
N LEU A 145 17.29 -8.33 -28.75
CA LEU A 145 16.17 -9.26 -28.53
C LEU A 145 16.69 -10.67 -28.25
N GLN A 146 16.13 -11.32 -27.23
CA GLN A 146 16.52 -12.65 -26.81
C GLN A 146 15.49 -13.71 -27.22
N PRO A 147 15.91 -14.99 -27.43
CA PRO A 147 14.96 -16.09 -27.57
C PRO A 147 14.06 -16.22 -26.35
N SER A 148 12.75 -16.45 -26.55
CA SER A 148 11.78 -16.62 -25.45
C SER A 148 12.15 -17.78 -24.52
N ALA A 149 12.81 -18.81 -25.04
CA ALA A 149 13.24 -20.00 -24.26
C ALA A 149 14.19 -19.64 -23.10
N ASN A 150 14.97 -18.56 -23.22
CA ASN A 150 15.87 -18.10 -22.13
C ASN A 150 15.09 -17.71 -20.86
N PHE A 151 13.79 -17.50 -20.97
CA PHE A 151 12.90 -17.05 -19.88
C PHE A 151 11.94 -18.16 -19.40
N ASP A 152 12.18 -19.42 -19.78
CA ASP A 152 11.30 -20.54 -19.39
C ASP A 152 11.28 -20.73 -17.87
N ASN A 153 12.43 -20.67 -17.20
CA ASN A 153 12.48 -20.80 -15.75
C ASN A 153 11.76 -19.65 -15.04
N LEU A 154 11.87 -18.42 -15.57
CA LEU A 154 11.12 -17.26 -15.06
C LEU A 154 9.61 -17.47 -15.17
N TYR A 155 9.15 -17.96 -16.33
CA TYR A 155 7.76 -18.33 -16.54
C TYR A 155 7.31 -19.43 -15.57
N TYR A 156 8.10 -20.50 -15.41
CA TYR A 156 7.75 -21.58 -14.49
C TYR A 156 7.70 -21.13 -13.04
N ALA A 157 8.55 -20.20 -12.62
CA ALA A 157 8.46 -19.58 -11.29
C ALA A 157 7.15 -18.80 -11.10
N GLY A 158 6.77 -17.97 -12.06
CA GLY A 158 5.51 -17.22 -12.04
C GLY A 158 4.29 -18.15 -12.06
N LEU A 159 4.30 -19.17 -12.92
CA LEU A 159 3.25 -20.18 -13.03
C LEU A 159 3.11 -20.99 -11.73
N SER A 160 4.21 -21.43 -11.14
CA SER A 160 4.23 -22.17 -9.88
C SER A 160 3.62 -21.37 -8.74
N ARG A 161 3.92 -20.07 -8.67
CA ARG A 161 3.29 -19.14 -7.72
C ARG A 161 1.77 -19.10 -7.90
N ALA A 162 1.31 -18.88 -9.14
CA ALA A 162 -0.11 -18.78 -9.45
C ALA A 162 -0.87 -20.07 -9.12
N ILE A 163 -0.32 -21.24 -9.49
CA ILE A 163 -0.89 -22.55 -9.18
C ILE A 163 -0.88 -22.80 -7.67
N GLY A 164 0.20 -22.47 -6.97
CA GLY A 164 0.29 -22.64 -5.53
C GLY A 164 -0.74 -21.81 -4.78
N ASP A 165 -0.86 -20.53 -5.11
CA ASP A 165 -1.86 -19.64 -4.50
C ASP A 165 -3.29 -20.13 -4.81
N TRP A 166 -3.53 -20.72 -6.00
CA TRP A 166 -4.81 -21.34 -6.34
C TRP A 166 -5.09 -22.60 -5.50
N ILE A 167 -4.12 -23.55 -5.45
CA ILE A 167 -4.28 -24.81 -4.70
C ILE A 167 -4.56 -24.51 -3.23
N LEU A 168 -3.74 -23.68 -2.60
CA LEU A 168 -3.90 -23.34 -1.19
C LEU A 168 -5.19 -22.53 -0.97
N GLY A 169 -5.39 -21.47 -1.73
CA GLY A 169 -6.49 -20.54 -1.54
C GLY A 169 -7.87 -21.18 -1.75
N MET A 170 -8.04 -21.95 -2.83
CA MET A 170 -9.32 -22.60 -3.13
C MET A 170 -9.66 -23.70 -2.13
N ASN A 171 -8.69 -24.57 -1.82
CA ASN A 171 -8.92 -25.67 -0.90
C ASN A 171 -9.11 -25.22 0.55
N ALA A 172 -8.18 -24.41 1.08
CA ALA A 172 -8.28 -23.94 2.46
C ALA A 172 -9.51 -23.05 2.68
N THR A 173 -9.84 -22.14 1.75
CA THR A 173 -11.03 -21.31 1.86
C THR A 173 -12.31 -22.14 1.93
N ARG A 174 -12.50 -23.12 1.04
CA ARG A 174 -13.69 -23.99 1.06
C ARG A 174 -13.74 -24.84 2.32
N LEU A 175 -12.60 -25.44 2.69
CA LEU A 175 -12.46 -26.30 3.86
C LEU A 175 -12.87 -25.58 5.15
N TYR A 176 -12.23 -24.43 5.44
CA TYR A 176 -12.51 -23.66 6.64
C TYR A 176 -13.94 -23.10 6.64
N THR A 177 -14.43 -22.66 5.48
CA THR A 177 -15.82 -22.19 5.35
C THR A 177 -16.82 -23.29 5.67
N LEU A 178 -16.66 -24.49 5.06
CA LEU A 178 -17.60 -25.60 5.27
C LEU A 178 -17.53 -26.18 6.69
N LYS A 179 -16.36 -26.18 7.30
CA LYS A 179 -16.15 -26.77 8.63
C LYS A 179 -16.55 -25.84 9.75
N TYR A 180 -16.24 -24.53 9.64
CA TYR A 180 -16.29 -23.60 10.75
C TYR A 180 -17.22 -22.39 10.56
N ALA A 181 -17.68 -22.07 9.34
CA ALA A 181 -18.61 -20.97 9.16
C ALA A 181 -20.04 -21.37 9.54
N ARG A 182 -20.64 -20.64 10.45
CA ARG A 182 -22.05 -20.83 10.84
C ARG A 182 -23.02 -20.02 9.95
N SER A 183 -22.53 -18.99 9.29
CA SER A 183 -23.27 -18.14 8.37
C SER A 183 -22.86 -18.41 6.92
N ARG A 184 -23.58 -17.82 5.95
CA ARG A 184 -23.21 -17.89 4.51
C ARG A 184 -21.92 -17.15 4.15
N ASN A 185 -21.18 -16.62 5.15
CA ASN A 185 -19.95 -15.89 4.94
C ASN A 185 -18.78 -16.83 4.64
N VAL A 186 -17.97 -16.48 3.65
CA VAL A 186 -16.80 -17.23 3.26
C VAL A 186 -15.64 -16.91 4.21
N LEU A 187 -15.05 -17.93 4.82
CA LEU A 187 -13.81 -17.83 5.60
C LEU A 187 -12.61 -17.97 4.67
N SER A 188 -12.16 -16.85 4.13
CA SER A 188 -11.05 -16.88 3.16
C SER A 188 -9.69 -17.06 3.86
N ILE A 189 -8.94 -18.03 3.35
CA ILE A 189 -7.57 -18.38 3.77
C ILE A 189 -6.62 -18.11 2.60
N GLY A 190 -5.44 -17.59 2.87
CA GLY A 190 -4.44 -17.35 1.83
C GLY A 190 -3.08 -17.05 2.40
N ARG A 191 -2.04 -17.38 1.64
CA ARG A 191 -0.62 -17.27 2.02
C ARG A 191 -0.18 -15.88 2.48
N VAL A 192 -0.82 -14.82 1.98
CA VAL A 192 -0.53 -13.42 2.34
C VAL A 192 -1.58 -12.88 3.31
N GLN A 193 -2.85 -13.14 3.03
CA GLN A 193 -3.96 -12.62 3.80
C GLN A 193 -3.95 -13.12 5.26
N THR A 194 -3.75 -14.43 5.46
CA THR A 194 -3.81 -15.04 6.79
C THR A 194 -2.69 -14.55 7.71
N PRO A 195 -1.40 -14.54 7.31
CA PRO A 195 -0.36 -13.98 8.17
C PRO A 195 -0.50 -12.47 8.39
N THR A 196 -1.06 -11.72 7.44
CA THR A 196 -1.37 -10.30 7.66
C THR A 196 -2.43 -10.11 8.76
N LEU A 197 -3.48 -10.93 8.77
CA LEU A 197 -4.46 -10.93 9.85
C LEU A 197 -3.83 -11.36 11.18
N ALA A 198 -2.95 -12.38 11.17
CA ALA A 198 -2.25 -12.85 12.35
C ALA A 198 -1.38 -11.76 13.00
N LEU A 199 -0.72 -10.90 12.20
CA LEU A 199 0.02 -9.74 12.73
C LEU A 199 -0.88 -8.80 13.54
N ILE A 200 -2.09 -8.51 13.05
CA ILE A 200 -3.04 -7.61 13.71
C ILE A 200 -3.55 -8.25 15.00
N VAL A 201 -3.97 -9.52 14.94
CA VAL A 201 -4.47 -10.29 16.10
C VAL A 201 -3.40 -10.39 17.19
N SER A 202 -2.16 -10.73 16.81
CA SER A 202 -1.04 -10.84 17.75
C SER A 202 -0.74 -9.51 18.44
N ARG A 203 -0.73 -8.40 17.67
CA ARG A 203 -0.53 -7.06 18.22
C ARG A 203 -1.65 -6.65 19.18
N GLN A 204 -2.89 -6.97 18.86
CA GLN A 204 -4.03 -6.70 19.72
C GLN A 204 -3.89 -7.45 21.04
N ARG A 205 -3.55 -8.75 21.00
CA ARG A 205 -3.33 -9.56 22.20
C ARG A 205 -2.16 -9.09 23.04
N GLU A 206 -1.07 -8.68 22.40
CA GLU A 206 0.08 -8.08 23.05
C GLU A 206 -0.33 -6.84 23.88
N ILE A 207 -1.25 -6.03 23.34
CA ILE A 207 -1.77 -4.84 24.01
C ILE A 207 -2.75 -5.23 25.13
N GLU A 208 -3.67 -6.17 24.87
CA GLU A 208 -4.68 -6.64 25.82
C GLU A 208 -4.06 -7.32 27.05
N ASN A 209 -2.98 -8.07 26.84
CA ASN A 209 -2.26 -8.79 27.90
C ASN A 209 -1.10 -7.98 28.49
N PHE A 210 -0.91 -6.73 28.06
CA PHE A 210 0.18 -5.90 28.55
C PHE A 210 -0.05 -5.47 29.99
N VAL A 211 0.89 -5.76 30.85
CA VAL A 211 0.91 -5.31 32.25
C VAL A 211 1.91 -4.16 32.37
N PRO A 212 1.43 -2.92 32.66
CA PRO A 212 2.32 -1.80 32.88
C PRO A 212 3.22 -2.02 34.10
N GLU A 213 4.49 -1.74 33.95
CA GLU A 213 5.46 -1.72 35.06
C GLU A 213 5.86 -0.28 35.34
N ASP A 214 5.78 0.11 36.61
CA ASP A 214 6.23 1.42 37.05
C ASP A 214 7.77 1.49 37.03
N TYR A 215 8.30 2.64 36.65
CA TYR A 215 9.71 2.94 36.74
C TYR A 215 9.90 4.44 36.99
N TRP A 216 11.07 4.78 37.52
CA TRP A 216 11.41 6.16 37.86
C TRP A 216 12.61 6.62 37.04
N GLU A 217 12.55 7.86 36.56
CA GLU A 217 13.67 8.54 35.90
C GLU A 217 14.06 9.74 36.73
N ILE A 218 15.36 9.91 36.93
CA ILE A 218 15.94 11.06 37.62
C ILE A 218 16.50 12.00 36.58
N LYS A 219 16.03 13.23 36.63
CA LYS A 219 16.52 14.35 35.81
C LYS A 219 16.94 15.50 36.70
N THR A 220 17.78 16.37 36.19
CA THR A 220 18.09 17.63 36.85
C THR A 220 18.23 18.76 35.86
N LEU A 221 17.77 19.93 36.25
CA LEU A 221 17.89 21.15 35.44
C LEU A 221 19.12 21.92 35.88
N TYR A 222 20.04 22.21 34.96
CA TYR A 222 21.21 23.05 35.21
C TYR A 222 21.40 24.02 34.06
N ARG A 223 21.44 25.33 34.37
CA ARG A 223 21.57 26.43 33.39
C ARG A 223 20.54 26.30 32.22
N GLY A 224 19.30 25.88 32.55
CA GLY A 224 18.22 25.73 31.56
C GLY A 224 18.33 24.47 30.68
N VAL A 225 19.28 23.57 30.98
CA VAL A 225 19.47 22.32 30.26
C VAL A 225 19.10 21.13 31.16
N THR A 226 18.32 20.21 30.64
CA THR A 226 17.95 18.99 31.37
C THR A 226 19.02 17.90 31.21
N PHE A 227 19.56 17.48 32.35
CA PHE A 227 20.48 16.36 32.44
C PHE A 227 19.74 15.12 32.94
N ASN A 228 19.91 14.01 32.27
CA ASN A 228 19.31 12.72 32.61
C ASN A 228 20.34 11.82 33.31
N SER A 229 19.93 11.10 34.35
CA SER A 229 20.79 10.08 34.99
C SER A 229 21.28 9.06 33.95
N THR A 230 22.60 8.75 33.98
CA THR A 230 23.18 7.73 33.08
C THR A 230 22.71 6.32 33.41
N LYS A 231 22.25 6.05 34.62
CA LYS A 231 21.64 4.77 35.03
C LYS A 231 20.30 4.51 34.31
N GLY A 232 19.63 5.58 33.82
CA GLY A 232 18.40 5.49 33.08
C GLY A 232 17.20 5.21 33.98
N ARG A 233 16.60 4.01 33.90
CA ARG A 233 15.38 3.65 34.63
C ARG A 233 15.70 2.99 35.98
N TYR A 234 15.03 3.46 37.02
CA TYR A 234 15.03 2.86 38.34
C TYR A 234 13.73 2.03 38.51
N LYS A 235 13.86 0.80 39.00
CA LYS A 235 12.71 -0.12 39.20
C LYS A 235 12.03 0.05 40.53
N SER A 236 12.71 0.67 41.51
CA SER A 236 12.23 0.92 42.85
C SER A 236 12.16 2.42 43.10
N GLU A 237 11.08 2.88 43.74
CA GLU A 237 10.92 4.27 44.19
C GLU A 237 11.91 4.61 45.30
N GLU A 238 12.19 3.66 46.17
CA GLU A 238 13.11 3.81 47.28
C GLU A 238 14.55 4.08 46.78
N ASP A 239 15.01 3.28 45.78
CA ASP A 239 16.33 3.48 45.16
C ASP A 239 16.42 4.86 44.49
N ALA A 240 15.35 5.28 43.80
CA ALA A 240 15.32 6.58 43.13
C ALA A 240 15.32 7.73 44.15
N ASN A 241 14.56 7.62 45.27
CA ASN A 241 14.54 8.61 46.34
C ASN A 241 15.89 8.70 47.06
N THR A 242 16.56 7.59 47.25
CA THR A 242 17.93 7.58 47.83
C THR A 242 18.90 8.39 46.99
N VAL A 243 18.83 8.26 45.65
CA VAL A 243 19.64 9.06 44.74
C VAL A 243 19.25 10.54 44.80
N ILE A 244 17.96 10.87 44.79
CA ILE A 244 17.47 12.24 44.90
C ILE A 244 17.96 12.90 46.18
N ALA A 245 17.90 12.22 47.33
CA ALA A 245 18.39 12.70 48.61
C ALA A 245 19.92 12.95 48.56
N GLY A 246 20.68 12.06 47.91
CA GLY A 246 22.12 12.20 47.78
C GLY A 246 22.60 13.29 46.85
N ILE A 247 21.73 13.78 45.91
CA ILE A 247 22.12 14.85 44.96
C ILE A 247 21.52 16.20 45.30
N LYS A 248 20.51 16.29 46.17
CA LYS A 248 19.71 17.51 46.36
C LYS A 248 20.53 18.72 46.83
N GLU A 249 21.48 18.54 47.71
CA GLU A 249 22.28 19.59 48.30
C GLU A 249 23.70 19.70 47.69
N ALA A 250 24.08 18.75 46.86
CA ALA A 250 25.40 18.71 46.23
C ALA A 250 25.38 19.52 44.91
N PRO A 251 26.46 20.26 44.57
CA PRO A 251 26.52 20.97 43.29
C PRO A 251 26.69 19.99 42.13
N LEU A 252 26.09 20.31 40.96
CA LEU A 252 26.38 19.65 39.72
C LEU A 252 27.75 20.15 39.18
N SER A 253 28.64 19.23 38.83
CA SER A 253 29.92 19.56 38.23
C SER A 253 30.04 18.92 36.83
N ILE A 254 30.46 19.69 35.86
CA ILE A 254 30.70 19.25 34.50
C ILE A 254 32.03 18.45 34.45
N THR A 255 31.95 17.20 34.07
CA THR A 255 33.11 16.28 34.04
C THR A 255 33.67 16.08 32.65
N GLY A 256 32.87 16.27 31.61
CA GLY A 256 33.31 16.08 30.24
C GLY A 256 32.36 16.69 29.21
N ILE A 257 32.94 17.10 28.08
CA ILE A 257 32.19 17.64 26.96
C ILE A 257 32.71 16.98 25.68
N GLU A 258 31.83 16.29 24.98
CA GLU A 258 32.14 15.68 23.67
C GLU A 258 31.32 16.34 22.58
N ARG A 259 31.98 16.80 21.52
CA ARG A 259 31.33 17.36 20.32
C ARG A 259 31.61 16.47 19.11
N LYS A 260 30.56 15.89 18.53
CA LYS A 260 30.64 15.06 17.33
C LYS A 260 29.90 15.69 16.17
N LYS A 261 30.61 15.89 15.06
CA LYS A 261 29.98 16.32 13.80
C LYS A 261 29.42 15.08 13.10
N GLY A 262 28.19 15.17 12.66
CA GLY A 262 27.49 14.13 11.92
C GLY A 262 26.92 14.66 10.60
N LYS A 263 26.63 13.73 9.68
CA LYS A 263 25.95 14.01 8.43
C LYS A 263 24.73 13.10 8.31
N GLU A 264 23.62 13.69 7.89
CA GLU A 264 22.37 12.97 7.64
C GLU A 264 22.05 13.06 6.16
N ALA A 265 22.09 11.89 5.50
CA ALA A 265 21.81 11.82 4.07
C ALA A 265 20.33 12.11 3.77
N PRO A 266 20.01 12.59 2.55
CA PRO A 266 18.64 12.71 2.10
C PRO A 266 17.86 11.39 2.21
N PRO A 267 16.55 11.44 2.47
CA PRO A 267 15.72 10.25 2.45
C PRO A 267 15.71 9.64 1.04
N ARG A 268 15.63 8.31 0.95
CA ARG A 268 15.55 7.60 -0.33
C ARG A 268 14.30 8.02 -1.10
N LEU A 269 14.33 7.84 -2.42
CA LEU A 269 13.18 8.02 -3.28
C LEU A 269 12.03 7.11 -2.84
N PHE A 270 10.83 7.36 -3.35
CA PHE A 270 9.68 6.54 -3.03
C PHE A 270 9.60 5.28 -3.88
N ASP A 271 9.41 4.15 -3.22
CA ASP A 271 8.66 3.01 -3.73
C ASP A 271 7.17 3.16 -3.35
N LEU A 272 6.32 2.23 -3.79
CA LEU A 272 4.89 2.31 -3.49
C LEU A 272 4.62 2.24 -1.99
N THR A 273 5.27 1.33 -1.27
CA THR A 273 5.04 1.13 0.17
C THR A 273 5.40 2.38 0.98
N SER A 274 6.58 2.94 0.75
CA SER A 274 7.03 4.14 1.46
C SER A 274 6.16 5.37 1.15
N LEU A 275 5.66 5.48 -0.08
CA LEU A 275 4.70 6.53 -0.44
C LEU A 275 3.36 6.35 0.30
N GLN A 276 2.83 5.12 0.35
CA GLN A 276 1.60 4.80 1.09
C GLN A 276 1.75 5.10 2.58
N VAL A 277 2.88 4.75 3.18
CA VAL A 277 3.20 5.06 4.60
C VAL A 277 3.21 6.57 4.84
N GLU A 278 3.88 7.33 3.97
CA GLU A 278 3.98 8.78 4.13
C GLU A 278 2.62 9.47 3.93
N CYS A 279 1.82 9.04 2.95
CA CYS A 279 0.46 9.55 2.73
C CYS A 279 -0.47 9.20 3.91
N ASN A 280 -0.36 7.99 4.47
CA ASN A 280 -1.12 7.61 5.66
C ASN A 280 -0.74 8.47 6.87
N LYS A 281 0.56 8.71 7.09
CA LYS A 281 1.07 9.53 8.18
C LYS A 281 0.60 10.99 8.07
N LYS A 282 0.75 11.62 6.89
CA LYS A 282 0.48 13.05 6.70
C LYS A 282 -0.99 13.37 6.44
N PHE A 283 -1.68 12.55 5.67
CA PHE A 283 -3.02 12.84 5.16
C PHE A 283 -4.08 11.86 5.68
N SER A 284 -3.68 10.81 6.41
CA SER A 284 -4.54 9.70 6.83
C SER A 284 -5.20 8.97 5.65
N TYR A 285 -4.52 8.96 4.48
CA TYR A 285 -4.98 8.22 3.31
C TYR A 285 -4.83 6.72 3.53
N SER A 286 -5.79 5.93 3.01
CA SER A 286 -5.63 4.48 2.94
C SER A 286 -4.57 4.10 1.90
N ALA A 287 -4.05 2.88 2.03
CA ALA A 287 -3.13 2.32 1.05
C ALA A 287 -3.75 2.28 -0.35
N ASP A 288 -5.03 1.92 -0.45
CA ASP A 288 -5.78 1.86 -1.70
C ASP A 288 -6.01 3.27 -2.30
N MET A 289 -6.40 4.25 -1.47
CA MET A 289 -6.56 5.64 -1.92
C MET A 289 -5.25 6.19 -2.46
N THR A 290 -4.13 5.95 -1.77
CA THR A 290 -2.80 6.38 -2.24
C THR A 290 -2.45 5.72 -3.57
N LEU A 291 -2.68 4.40 -3.69
CA LEU A 291 -2.42 3.67 -4.94
C LEU A 291 -3.24 4.23 -6.10
N ARG A 292 -4.53 4.46 -5.92
CA ARG A 292 -5.39 5.04 -6.97
C ARG A 292 -4.94 6.45 -7.36
N THR A 293 -4.55 7.26 -6.39
CA THR A 293 -4.11 8.64 -6.64
C THR A 293 -2.80 8.68 -7.42
N ILE A 294 -1.80 7.88 -7.03
CA ILE A 294 -0.51 7.84 -7.75
C ILE A 294 -0.67 7.16 -9.11
N GLN A 295 -1.56 6.19 -9.27
CA GLN A 295 -1.91 5.58 -10.54
C GLN A 295 -2.49 6.63 -11.50
N SER A 296 -3.40 7.49 -11.03
CA SER A 296 -3.95 8.59 -11.80
C SER A 296 -2.88 9.60 -12.23
N LEU A 297 -1.92 9.92 -11.35
CA LEU A 297 -0.78 10.79 -11.69
C LEU A 297 0.11 10.18 -12.78
N TYR A 298 0.33 8.86 -12.73
CA TYR A 298 1.03 8.13 -13.78
C TYR A 298 0.28 8.17 -15.13
N GLU A 299 -1.03 7.92 -15.12
CA GLU A 299 -1.87 7.98 -16.32
C GLU A 299 -1.91 9.38 -16.94
N LYS A 300 -1.82 10.40 -16.11
CA LYS A 300 -1.64 11.81 -16.51
C LYS A 300 -0.20 12.14 -16.92
N LYS A 301 0.70 11.17 -16.90
CA LYS A 301 2.12 11.29 -17.29
C LYS A 301 2.93 12.29 -16.46
N VAL A 302 2.51 12.67 -15.27
CA VAL A 302 3.26 13.59 -14.39
C VAL A 302 4.16 12.86 -13.39
N THR A 303 3.97 11.55 -13.19
CA THR A 303 4.87 10.68 -12.42
C THR A 303 5.18 9.41 -13.19
N THR A 304 6.25 8.72 -12.80
CA THR A 304 6.62 7.40 -13.32
C THR A 304 5.70 6.31 -12.76
N TYR A 305 5.87 5.07 -13.25
CA TYR A 305 5.03 3.92 -12.87
C TYR A 305 5.02 3.70 -11.35
N PRO A 306 3.85 3.55 -10.72
CA PRO A 306 3.76 3.60 -9.26
C PRO A 306 3.94 2.27 -8.55
N ARG A 307 3.76 1.12 -9.24
CA ARG A 307 3.77 -0.20 -8.57
C ARG A 307 5.18 -0.78 -8.53
N VAL A 308 6.08 -0.06 -7.87
CA VAL A 308 7.51 -0.38 -7.80
C VAL A 308 7.90 -0.73 -6.36
N ASP A 309 8.92 -1.57 -6.23
CA ASP A 309 9.48 -2.08 -4.98
C ASP A 309 10.89 -1.52 -4.69
N THR A 310 11.43 -0.70 -5.59
CA THR A 310 12.75 -0.10 -5.43
C THR A 310 12.69 1.40 -5.18
N THR A 311 13.68 1.88 -4.43
CA THR A 311 13.91 3.30 -4.14
C THR A 311 15.07 3.88 -4.95
N PHE A 312 15.55 3.13 -5.97
CA PHE A 312 16.69 3.50 -6.79
C PHE A 312 16.28 3.84 -8.22
N LEU A 313 17.12 4.62 -8.90
CA LEU A 313 17.03 4.94 -10.31
C LEU A 313 18.06 4.12 -11.11
N SER A 314 17.71 3.79 -12.34
CA SER A 314 18.66 3.26 -13.31
C SER A 314 19.55 4.38 -13.90
N ASP A 315 20.72 4.01 -14.35
CA ASP A 315 21.74 4.96 -14.84
C ASP A 315 21.31 5.79 -16.05
N ASP A 316 20.41 5.25 -16.90
CA ASP A 316 19.84 5.92 -18.06
C ASP A 316 18.88 7.09 -17.71
N ILE A 317 18.43 7.16 -16.46
CA ILE A 317 17.64 8.30 -15.95
C ILE A 317 18.53 9.49 -15.61
N TYR A 318 19.83 9.25 -15.29
CA TYR A 318 20.72 10.32 -14.84
C TYR A 318 20.79 11.52 -15.81
N PRO A 319 20.98 11.35 -17.12
CA PRO A 319 21.04 12.49 -18.06
C PRO A 319 19.70 13.24 -18.18
N LYS A 320 18.59 12.65 -17.74
CA LYS A 320 17.25 13.25 -17.82
C LYS A 320 16.90 14.10 -16.61
N ILE A 321 17.66 13.98 -15.50
CA ILE A 321 17.39 14.70 -14.25
C ILE A 321 17.26 16.21 -14.43
N PRO A 322 18.16 16.90 -15.15
CA PRO A 322 18.01 18.34 -15.37
C PRO A 322 16.71 18.73 -16.05
N GLY A 323 16.31 17.99 -17.11
CA GLY A 323 15.06 18.23 -17.83
C GLY A 323 13.81 17.99 -16.97
N ILE A 324 13.84 16.96 -16.11
CA ILE A 324 12.76 16.69 -15.16
C ILE A 324 12.64 17.85 -14.18
N MET A 325 13.74 18.32 -13.59
CA MET A 325 13.74 19.43 -12.65
C MET A 325 13.28 20.74 -13.28
N GLN A 326 13.65 21.02 -14.53
CA GLN A 326 13.18 22.20 -15.27
C GLN A 326 11.66 22.17 -15.50
N ALA A 327 11.09 20.99 -15.76
CA ALA A 327 9.67 20.83 -15.96
C ALA A 327 8.84 21.02 -14.67
N MET A 328 9.47 20.93 -13.50
CA MET A 328 8.83 21.10 -12.20
C MET A 328 8.63 22.58 -11.81
N ALA A 329 8.03 23.37 -12.68
CA ALA A 329 7.93 24.83 -12.54
C ALA A 329 7.37 25.33 -11.19
N PRO A 330 6.37 24.70 -10.52
CA PRO A 330 5.94 25.12 -9.18
C PRO A 330 7.03 25.02 -8.11
N TYR A 331 8.07 24.23 -8.35
CA TYR A 331 9.18 23.97 -7.45
C TYR A 331 10.48 24.64 -7.92
N ALA A 332 10.43 25.60 -8.87
CA ALA A 332 11.61 26.24 -9.44
C ALA A 332 12.56 26.82 -8.39
N HIS A 333 12.03 27.36 -7.29
CA HIS A 333 12.83 27.88 -6.16
C HIS A 333 13.61 26.79 -5.41
N LEU A 334 13.14 25.51 -5.46
CA LEU A 334 13.82 24.36 -4.86
C LEU A 334 14.75 23.66 -5.86
N THR A 335 14.43 23.67 -7.16
CA THR A 335 15.27 23.02 -8.18
C THR A 335 16.43 23.92 -8.62
N ALA A 336 16.30 25.25 -8.56
CA ALA A 336 17.32 26.20 -8.98
C ALA A 336 18.70 25.97 -8.31
N PRO A 337 18.81 25.74 -6.99
CA PRO A 337 20.12 25.49 -6.36
C PRO A 337 20.81 24.24 -6.90
N VAL A 338 20.06 23.21 -7.29
CA VAL A 338 20.62 21.96 -7.87
C VAL A 338 21.07 22.19 -9.31
N LEU A 339 20.26 22.91 -10.11
CA LEU A 339 20.54 23.17 -11.52
C LEU A 339 21.68 24.19 -11.72
N GLN A 340 21.81 25.16 -10.81
CA GLN A 340 22.86 26.19 -10.86
C GLN A 340 24.17 25.76 -10.18
N GLY A 341 24.13 24.71 -9.36
CA GLY A 341 25.28 24.20 -8.61
C GLY A 341 26.34 23.45 -9.44
N GLY A 342 26.24 23.44 -10.77
CA GLY A 342 27.12 22.70 -11.68
C GLY A 342 26.60 21.31 -12.01
N ALA A 343 27.51 20.34 -12.23
CA ALA A 343 27.12 18.98 -12.57
C ALA A 343 26.40 18.28 -11.40
N ILE A 344 25.21 17.79 -11.63
CA ILE A 344 24.45 17.01 -10.64
C ILE A 344 25.23 15.76 -10.25
N LYS A 345 25.49 15.56 -8.96
CA LYS A 345 26.26 14.42 -8.46
C LYS A 345 25.52 13.09 -8.70
N LYS A 346 26.12 12.20 -9.49
CA LYS A 346 25.66 10.81 -9.62
C LYS A 346 26.06 10.00 -8.41
N SER A 347 25.11 9.78 -7.48
CA SER A 347 25.36 9.05 -6.23
C SER A 347 24.86 7.62 -6.32
N LYS A 348 25.65 6.63 -5.89
CA LYS A 348 25.21 5.22 -5.72
C LYS A 348 24.06 5.06 -4.71
N LYS A 349 23.77 6.06 -3.89
CA LYS A 349 22.59 6.08 -3.00
C LYS A 349 21.29 6.31 -3.76
N VAL A 350 21.37 6.85 -4.99
CA VAL A 350 20.22 7.17 -5.86
C VAL A 350 20.22 6.30 -7.10
N PHE A 351 21.40 6.07 -7.74
CA PHE A 351 21.54 5.32 -8.99
C PHE A 351 22.25 4.00 -8.72
N ASP A 352 21.54 2.88 -8.91
CA ASP A 352 22.08 1.54 -8.75
C ASP A 352 21.28 0.55 -9.60
N ASN A 353 21.77 0.21 -10.78
CA ASN A 353 21.12 -0.72 -11.72
C ASN A 353 20.87 -2.10 -11.11
N SER A 354 21.72 -2.55 -10.18
CA SER A 354 21.57 -3.87 -9.56
C SER A 354 20.36 -3.96 -8.61
N LYS A 355 19.79 -2.81 -8.24
CA LYS A 355 18.62 -2.67 -7.35
C LYS A 355 17.36 -2.19 -8.09
N VAL A 356 17.41 -2.12 -9.39
CA VAL A 356 16.27 -1.83 -10.26
C VAL A 356 15.92 -3.12 -10.98
N THR A 357 14.75 -3.67 -10.68
CA THR A 357 14.22 -4.89 -11.32
C THR A 357 13.39 -4.52 -12.55
N ASP A 358 12.09 -4.47 -12.40
CA ASP A 358 11.12 -4.21 -13.47
C ASP A 358 11.00 -2.71 -13.79
N HIS A 359 11.04 -1.87 -12.77
CA HIS A 359 10.90 -0.40 -12.87
C HIS A 359 11.73 0.28 -11.79
N HIS A 360 12.16 1.53 -12.05
CA HIS A 360 12.85 2.37 -11.07
C HIS A 360 11.87 3.06 -10.11
N ALA A 361 12.39 3.74 -9.09
CA ALA A 361 11.63 4.49 -8.08
C ALA A 361 10.61 5.48 -8.69
N ILE A 362 9.60 5.84 -7.90
CA ILE A 362 8.57 6.81 -8.27
C ILE A 362 9.18 8.22 -8.24
N ILE A 363 9.20 8.87 -9.41
CA ILE A 363 9.70 10.24 -9.58
C ILE A 363 8.77 11.06 -10.47
N PRO A 364 8.85 12.41 -10.46
CA PRO A 364 8.23 13.24 -11.48
C PRO A 364 8.77 12.94 -12.88
N THR A 365 8.00 13.29 -13.90
CA THR A 365 8.41 13.24 -15.29
C THR A 365 8.83 14.62 -15.80
N ASN A 366 9.16 14.72 -17.09
CA ASN A 366 9.41 15.99 -17.78
C ASN A 366 8.13 16.76 -18.18
N VAL A 367 6.98 16.39 -17.64
CA VAL A 367 5.69 17.08 -17.87
C VAL A 367 5.47 18.12 -16.78
N ASP A 368 5.26 19.38 -17.19
CA ASP A 368 4.89 20.46 -16.26
C ASP A 368 3.52 20.17 -15.63
N PRO A 369 3.43 19.99 -14.29
CA PRO A 369 2.18 19.65 -13.62
C PRO A 369 1.10 20.75 -13.73
N ARG A 370 1.45 21.98 -14.09
CA ARG A 370 0.49 23.08 -14.33
C ARG A 370 -0.28 22.89 -15.62
N LYS A 371 0.26 22.13 -16.58
CA LYS A 371 -0.39 21.84 -17.87
C LYS A 371 -1.43 20.72 -17.76
N VAL A 372 -1.57 20.11 -16.58
CA VAL A 372 -2.46 18.99 -16.33
C VAL A 372 -3.42 19.34 -15.20
N MET A 373 -4.70 19.04 -15.37
CA MET A 373 -5.69 19.23 -14.32
C MET A 373 -5.51 18.18 -13.22
N LEU A 374 -4.99 18.60 -12.08
CA LEU A 374 -4.80 17.77 -10.90
C LEU A 374 -5.84 18.08 -9.83
N THR A 375 -6.45 17.06 -9.26
CA THR A 375 -7.32 17.16 -8.08
C THR A 375 -6.52 17.59 -6.85
N ARG A 376 -7.22 17.91 -5.75
CA ARG A 376 -6.56 18.25 -4.49
C ARG A 376 -5.66 17.13 -3.99
N ASP A 377 -6.16 15.90 -3.99
CA ASP A 377 -5.43 14.73 -3.49
C ASP A 377 -4.23 14.40 -4.37
N GLU A 378 -4.38 14.52 -5.69
CA GLU A 378 -3.27 14.36 -6.64
C GLU A 378 -2.16 15.41 -6.42
N LYS A 379 -2.53 16.67 -6.15
CA LYS A 379 -1.54 17.72 -5.82
C LYS A 379 -0.77 17.40 -4.55
N LEU A 380 -1.45 16.91 -3.51
CA LEU A 380 -0.80 16.52 -2.24
C LEU A 380 0.18 15.35 -2.43
N VAL A 381 -0.22 14.31 -3.17
CA VAL A 381 0.66 13.16 -3.44
C VAL A 381 1.81 13.56 -4.37
N TYR A 382 1.53 14.37 -5.40
CA TYR A 382 2.58 14.89 -6.29
C TYR A 382 3.60 15.74 -5.52
N ASP A 383 3.17 16.59 -4.59
CA ASP A 383 4.06 17.42 -3.74
C ASP A 383 5.03 16.55 -2.93
N LEU A 384 4.55 15.42 -2.36
CA LEU A 384 5.41 14.47 -1.66
C LEU A 384 6.47 13.87 -2.58
N VAL A 385 6.07 13.42 -3.77
CA VAL A 385 6.97 12.81 -4.76
C VAL A 385 7.98 13.84 -5.25
N ALA A 386 7.52 15.05 -5.57
CA ALA A 386 8.36 16.15 -6.07
C ALA A 386 9.42 16.57 -5.04
N LYS A 387 9.01 16.84 -3.81
CA LYS A 387 9.93 17.24 -2.73
C LYS A 387 10.94 16.14 -2.40
N ARG A 388 10.50 14.86 -2.40
CA ARG A 388 11.36 13.70 -2.16
C ARG A 388 12.41 13.54 -3.27
N PHE A 389 12.00 13.74 -4.52
CA PHE A 389 12.89 13.69 -5.68
C PHE A 389 13.94 14.81 -5.62
N ILE A 390 13.53 16.04 -5.37
CA ILE A 390 14.46 17.17 -5.27
C ILE A 390 15.46 16.97 -4.11
N ALA A 391 14.96 16.50 -2.95
CA ALA A 391 15.76 16.25 -1.76
C ALA A 391 16.92 15.26 -2.02
N ALA A 392 16.72 14.27 -2.87
CA ALA A 392 17.73 13.26 -3.20
C ALA A 392 18.99 13.85 -3.86
N PHE A 393 18.91 15.06 -4.40
CA PHE A 393 20.01 15.76 -5.07
C PHE A 393 20.58 16.94 -4.26
N TYR A 394 20.04 17.18 -3.07
CA TYR A 394 20.58 18.15 -2.14
C TYR A 394 21.75 17.57 -1.33
N PRO A 395 22.63 18.41 -0.77
CA PRO A 395 23.69 17.96 0.11
C PRO A 395 23.12 17.34 1.40
N ASP A 396 23.93 16.53 2.05
CA ASP A 396 23.63 16.00 3.39
C ASP A 396 23.37 17.14 4.37
N CYS A 397 22.44 16.95 5.33
CA CYS A 397 22.30 17.83 6.47
C CYS A 397 23.49 17.60 7.40
N GLU A 398 24.25 18.68 7.70
CA GLU A 398 25.36 18.63 8.64
C GLU A 398 24.90 19.12 10.02
N PHE A 399 25.20 18.36 11.05
CA PHE A 399 24.86 18.70 12.41
C PHE A 399 26.01 18.44 13.37
N SER A 400 25.98 19.08 14.53
CA SER A 400 26.86 18.81 15.66
C SER A 400 26.03 18.27 16.81
N THR A 401 26.42 17.15 17.37
CA THR A 401 25.87 16.65 18.63
C THR A 401 26.85 16.97 19.74
N THR A 402 26.40 17.71 20.75
CA THR A 402 27.15 18.00 21.97
C THR A 402 26.60 17.09 23.06
N THR A 403 27.46 16.27 23.66
CA THR A 403 27.15 15.48 24.85
C THR A 403 27.94 16.06 26.01
N VAL A 404 27.24 16.47 27.04
CA VAL A 404 27.82 17.01 28.28
C VAL A 404 27.63 15.99 29.37
N MET A 405 28.72 15.58 29.99
CA MET A 405 28.74 14.69 31.15
C MET A 405 28.88 15.55 32.41
N ALA A 406 28.08 15.21 33.40
CA ALA A 406 28.11 15.87 34.69
C ALA A 406 28.08 14.85 35.81
N LYS A 407 28.60 15.23 36.97
CA LYS A 407 28.59 14.44 38.20
C LYS A 407 28.00 15.26 39.35
N ILE A 408 27.17 14.63 40.15
CA ILE A 408 26.63 15.17 41.38
C ILE A 408 26.88 14.12 42.47
N SER A 409 27.73 14.43 43.41
CA SER A 409 28.28 13.43 44.35
C SER A 409 28.92 12.24 43.59
N GLU A 410 28.38 11.05 43.73
CA GLU A 410 28.83 9.84 43.03
C GLU A 410 28.04 9.54 41.76
N PHE A 411 26.92 10.24 41.50
CA PHE A 411 25.99 9.95 40.43
C PHE A 411 26.34 10.71 39.15
N GLU A 412 26.30 9.98 38.02
CA GLU A 412 26.60 10.55 36.71
C GLU A 412 25.31 10.91 35.96
N PHE A 413 25.39 12.07 35.31
CA PHE A 413 24.32 12.62 34.50
C PHE A 413 24.85 13.02 33.12
N LYS A 414 23.97 13.02 32.14
CA LYS A 414 24.31 13.50 30.79
C LYS A 414 23.19 14.34 30.19
N ALA A 415 23.61 15.37 29.45
CA ALA A 415 22.73 16.11 28.55
C ALA A 415 23.23 15.96 27.11
N THR A 416 22.31 15.90 26.15
CA THR A 416 22.65 15.81 24.73
C THR A 416 21.88 16.89 23.99
N GLY A 417 22.55 17.69 23.18
CA GLY A 417 21.93 18.67 22.28
C GLY A 417 22.38 18.44 20.84
N LYS A 418 21.49 18.70 19.90
CA LYS A 418 21.75 18.59 18.46
C LYS A 418 21.57 19.97 17.80
N GLN A 419 22.63 20.49 17.22
CA GLN A 419 22.63 21.75 16.48
C GLN A 419 22.78 21.48 14.98
N ILE A 420 21.89 22.00 14.17
CA ILE A 420 22.00 21.94 12.71
C ILE A 420 23.03 23.00 12.27
N LEU A 421 24.11 22.57 11.63
CA LEU A 421 25.15 23.41 11.07
C LEU A 421 24.84 23.86 9.65
N LYS A 422 24.33 22.90 8.82
CA LYS A 422 23.86 23.16 7.48
C LYS A 422 22.59 22.35 7.23
N GLU A 423 21.52 22.99 6.85
CA GLU A 423 20.23 22.31 6.64
C GLU A 423 20.27 21.25 5.52
N GLY A 424 21.05 21.49 4.47
CA GLY A 424 21.10 20.58 3.32
C GLY A 424 19.72 20.30 2.79
N TRP A 425 19.39 19.01 2.58
CA TRP A 425 18.09 18.55 2.07
C TRP A 425 16.89 18.92 2.98
N ARG A 426 17.12 19.19 4.27
CA ARG A 426 16.04 19.54 5.21
C ARG A 426 15.41 20.91 4.87
N ALA A 427 16.13 21.79 4.18
CA ALA A 427 15.63 23.09 3.72
C ALA A 427 14.36 22.95 2.83
N ILE A 428 14.22 21.83 2.10
CA ILE A 428 13.04 21.54 1.26
C ILE A 428 11.76 21.41 2.07
N TYR A 429 11.87 20.96 3.32
CA TYR A 429 10.74 20.70 4.23
C TYR A 429 10.60 21.76 5.33
N SER A 430 11.40 22.82 5.33
CA SER A 430 11.43 23.84 6.40
C SER A 430 10.09 24.57 6.53
N LYS A 431 9.40 24.84 5.42
CA LYS A 431 8.08 25.50 5.42
C LYS A 431 6.93 24.60 5.94
N ASP A 432 7.13 23.28 5.96
CA ASP A 432 6.11 22.32 6.45
C ASP A 432 6.13 22.22 8.00
N LYS A 433 7.16 22.75 8.66
CA LYS A 433 7.32 22.67 10.14
C LYS A 433 6.32 23.53 10.94
N THR A 434 5.68 24.50 10.32
CA THR A 434 4.70 25.37 11.00
C THR A 434 3.35 24.70 11.27
N ALA A 435 3.09 23.51 10.71
CA ALA A 435 1.80 22.83 10.81
C ALA A 435 1.79 21.54 11.65
N ASN A 436 2.93 20.97 12.04
CA ASN A 436 3.00 19.70 12.75
C ASN A 436 4.05 19.67 13.85
N ASN A 437 3.80 20.40 14.94
CA ASN A 437 4.27 19.99 16.26
C ASN A 437 3.34 18.86 16.74
N THR A 438 3.60 17.63 16.35
CA THR A 438 2.89 16.46 16.87
C THR A 438 3.85 15.32 17.10
N GLU A 439 4.02 15.03 18.38
CA GLU A 439 4.20 13.72 19.01
C GLU A 439 5.25 12.77 18.42
N GLY A 440 6.30 12.56 19.18
CA GLY A 440 7.10 11.36 19.11
C GLY A 440 8.60 11.51 18.89
N SER A 441 9.23 12.51 19.47
CA SER A 441 10.63 12.37 19.87
C SER A 441 10.76 12.70 21.35
N ASP A 442 10.81 11.67 22.20
CA ASP A 442 11.33 11.76 23.58
C ASP A 442 12.85 12.04 23.58
N THR A 443 13.32 12.86 22.68
CA THR A 443 14.62 13.49 22.80
C THR A 443 14.36 14.87 23.38
N ASP A 444 14.78 15.10 24.62
CA ASP A 444 14.98 16.43 25.18
C ASP A 444 15.85 17.20 24.17
N ASP A 445 15.19 17.90 23.21
CA ASP A 445 15.87 18.65 22.16
C ASP A 445 16.32 19.97 22.79
N ASN A 446 17.45 19.90 23.51
CA ASN A 446 18.18 21.07 23.99
C ASN A 446 18.79 21.80 22.77
N GLY A 447 17.94 22.32 21.91
CA GLY A 447 18.31 22.90 20.60
C GLY A 447 19.32 24.03 20.66
N ASN A 448 19.40 24.74 21.79
CA ASN A 448 20.41 25.78 22.07
C ASN A 448 21.03 25.52 23.44
N MET A 449 21.95 24.56 23.48
CA MET A 449 22.72 24.27 24.68
C MET A 449 23.71 25.43 24.93
N PRO A 450 23.74 26.05 26.14
CA PRO A 450 24.75 27.07 26.47
C PRO A 450 26.15 26.46 26.42
N GLU A 451 27.13 27.29 26.30
CA GLU A 451 28.53 26.83 26.43
C GLU A 451 28.81 26.41 27.87
N PHE A 452 29.18 25.14 28.03
CA PHE A 452 29.66 24.59 29.27
C PHE A 452 31.18 24.51 29.25
N VAL A 453 31.78 24.55 30.45
CA VAL A 453 33.22 24.39 30.64
C VAL A 453 33.47 23.20 31.58
N VAL A 454 34.45 22.37 31.25
CA VAL A 454 34.81 21.24 32.12
C VAL A 454 35.33 21.79 33.43
N GLY A 455 34.84 21.28 34.56
CA GLY A 455 35.15 21.77 35.90
C GLY A 455 34.20 22.86 36.43
N GLU A 456 33.29 23.41 35.57
CA GLU A 456 32.29 24.33 36.12
C GLU A 456 31.32 23.56 37.01
N SER A 457 30.89 24.24 38.09
CA SER A 457 30.00 23.65 39.08
C SER A 457 29.00 24.71 39.56
N GLY A 458 27.81 24.24 39.96
CA GLY A 458 26.78 25.16 40.46
C GLY A 458 25.50 24.45 40.91
N PRO A 459 24.57 25.25 41.44
CA PRO A 459 23.28 24.71 41.92
C PRO A 459 22.44 24.21 40.75
N HIS A 460 21.67 23.17 41.02
CA HIS A 460 20.79 22.53 40.04
C HIS A 460 19.45 22.15 40.70
N GLU A 461 18.45 21.78 39.87
CA GLU A 461 17.10 21.43 40.33
C GLU A 461 16.82 19.96 39.97
N PRO A 462 17.00 19.03 40.92
CA PRO A 462 16.70 17.62 40.69
C PRO A 462 15.20 17.35 40.69
N SER A 463 14.77 16.43 39.84
CA SER A 463 13.38 15.99 39.72
C SER A 463 13.28 14.46 39.56
N LEU A 464 12.28 13.89 40.22
CA LEU A 464 11.94 12.48 40.11
C LEU A 464 10.66 12.36 39.28
N LEU A 465 10.73 11.59 38.19
CA LEU A 465 9.59 11.36 37.29
C LEU A 465 9.17 9.91 37.38
N LYS A 466 7.98 9.66 37.96
CA LYS A 466 7.33 8.35 37.90
C LYS A 466 6.72 8.16 36.51
N LYS A 467 7.04 7.07 35.86
CA LYS A 467 6.51 6.66 34.54
C LYS A 467 6.09 5.18 34.60
N ALA A 468 5.24 4.78 33.68
CA ALA A 468 4.91 3.38 33.46
C ALA A 468 5.26 2.97 32.02
N THR A 469 5.70 1.74 31.86
CA THR A 469 5.88 1.17 30.50
C THR A 469 4.56 1.22 29.75
N GLN A 470 4.64 1.43 28.44
CA GLN A 470 3.45 1.55 27.59
C GLN A 470 3.39 0.35 26.62
N PRO A 471 2.19 -0.17 26.34
CA PRO A 471 2.02 -1.21 25.34
C PRO A 471 2.43 -0.67 23.95
N PRO A 472 2.77 -1.56 23.02
CA PRO A 472 2.99 -1.16 21.65
C PRO A 472 1.70 -0.53 21.06
N LYS A 473 1.86 0.39 20.12
CA LYS A 473 0.70 1.02 19.46
C LYS A 473 0.01 0.05 18.53
N MET A 474 -1.33 0.12 18.43
CA MET A 474 -2.09 -0.58 17.41
C MET A 474 -1.57 -0.26 16.01
N TYR A 475 -1.70 -1.22 15.10
CA TYR A 475 -1.39 -0.94 13.70
C TYR A 475 -2.39 0.05 13.10
N ASN A 476 -1.88 1.01 12.35
CA ASN A 476 -2.62 1.69 11.29
C ASN A 476 -2.18 1.11 9.93
N GLU A 477 -2.82 1.52 8.83
CA GLU A 477 -2.45 0.98 7.52
C GLU A 477 -0.96 1.20 7.17
N GLY A 478 -0.41 2.37 7.48
CA GLY A 478 1.00 2.66 7.23
C GLY A 478 1.95 1.77 8.03
N THR A 479 1.69 1.59 9.33
CA THR A 479 2.54 0.72 10.17
C THR A 479 2.35 -0.76 9.86
N LEU A 480 1.14 -1.18 9.44
CA LEU A 480 0.90 -2.54 8.96
C LEU A 480 1.65 -2.81 7.65
N LEU A 481 1.63 -1.89 6.69
CA LEU A 481 2.41 -2.01 5.45
C LEU A 481 3.91 -2.19 5.73
N ARG A 482 4.44 -1.43 6.70
CA ARG A 482 5.84 -1.61 7.15
C ARG A 482 6.07 -2.96 7.81
N ALA A 483 5.14 -3.43 8.65
CA ALA A 483 5.25 -4.75 9.27
C ALA A 483 5.21 -5.86 8.21
N MET A 484 4.36 -5.76 7.20
CA MET A 484 4.32 -6.69 6.06
C MET A 484 5.65 -6.67 5.28
N GLU A 485 6.19 -5.49 4.98
CA GLU A 485 7.46 -5.32 4.28
C GLU A 485 8.64 -5.90 5.05
N THR A 486 8.68 -5.71 6.36
CA THR A 486 9.78 -6.14 7.24
C THR A 486 9.51 -7.48 7.94
N ALA A 487 8.49 -8.22 7.52
CA ALA A 487 8.08 -9.46 8.17
C ALA A 487 9.17 -10.55 8.19
N GLY A 488 10.13 -10.49 7.29
CA GLY A 488 11.33 -11.35 7.33
C GLY A 488 12.13 -11.25 8.62
N LYS A 489 12.06 -10.12 9.34
CA LYS A 489 12.76 -9.96 10.63
C LYS A 489 12.24 -10.89 11.73
N PHE A 490 11.02 -11.40 11.58
CA PHE A 490 10.41 -12.36 12.51
C PHE A 490 10.66 -13.82 12.12
N VAL A 491 11.51 -14.08 11.13
CA VAL A 491 11.88 -15.41 10.68
C VAL A 491 13.29 -15.71 11.21
N ASP A 492 13.42 -16.79 11.99
CA ASP A 492 14.69 -17.18 12.63
C ASP A 492 15.73 -17.71 11.64
N ASP A 493 15.26 -18.37 10.58
CA ASP A 493 16.10 -18.93 9.51
C ASP A 493 16.69 -17.82 8.64
N GLU A 494 18.02 -17.78 8.49
CA GLU A 494 18.74 -16.73 7.78
C GLU A 494 18.48 -16.77 6.27
N GLU A 495 18.43 -17.96 5.66
CA GLU A 495 18.16 -18.13 4.22
C GLU A 495 16.74 -17.64 3.86
N LEU A 496 15.75 -18.00 4.69
CA LEU A 496 14.38 -17.53 4.52
C LEU A 496 14.23 -16.03 4.79
N ARG A 497 14.97 -15.52 5.77
CA ARG A 497 15.02 -14.08 6.06
C ARG A 497 15.56 -13.31 4.87
N ASP A 498 16.61 -13.81 4.24
CA ASP A 498 17.21 -13.22 3.03
C ASP A 498 16.27 -13.31 1.83
N ALA A 499 15.56 -14.42 1.68
CA ALA A 499 14.53 -14.55 0.65
C ALA A 499 13.37 -13.54 0.82
N MET A 500 13.11 -13.11 2.05
CA MET A 500 12.04 -12.14 2.35
C MET A 500 12.51 -10.68 2.40
N LYS A 501 13.83 -10.41 2.37
CA LYS A 501 14.36 -9.03 2.45
C LYS A 501 13.80 -8.10 1.38
N GLU A 502 13.52 -8.62 0.20
CA GLU A 502 13.05 -7.82 -0.93
C GLU A 502 11.53 -7.64 -0.94
N ASN A 503 10.77 -8.66 -0.57
CA ASN A 503 9.32 -8.67 -0.77
C ASN A 503 8.48 -8.67 0.52
N GLY A 504 9.02 -9.16 1.65
CA GLY A 504 8.26 -9.33 2.87
C GLY A 504 7.05 -10.27 2.69
N ILE A 505 5.91 -9.95 3.33
CA ILE A 505 4.62 -10.60 3.09
C ILE A 505 3.88 -9.82 2.01
N GLY A 506 3.68 -10.45 0.86
CA GLY A 506 3.00 -9.87 -0.30
C GLY A 506 3.83 -8.81 -1.04
N ARG A 507 3.60 -8.69 -2.34
CA ARG A 507 4.25 -7.66 -3.17
C ARG A 507 3.65 -6.27 -2.88
N PRO A 508 4.39 -5.18 -3.02
CA PRO A 508 3.90 -3.82 -2.79
C PRO A 508 2.58 -3.53 -3.50
N SER A 509 2.44 -3.99 -4.75
CA SER A 509 1.23 -3.82 -5.56
C SER A 509 -0.03 -4.50 -5.01
N THR A 510 0.11 -5.55 -4.18
CA THR A 510 -1.01 -6.35 -3.68
C THR A 510 -1.37 -6.08 -2.22
N ARG A 511 -0.47 -5.49 -1.41
CA ARG A 511 -0.69 -5.26 0.03
C ARG A 511 -1.95 -4.45 0.33
N ALA A 512 -2.20 -3.38 -0.43
CA ALA A 512 -3.42 -2.58 -0.29
C ALA A 512 -4.69 -3.42 -0.47
N ALA A 513 -4.73 -4.24 -1.53
CA ALA A 513 -5.87 -5.12 -1.81
C ALA A 513 -6.07 -6.19 -0.72
N ILE A 514 -4.99 -6.66 -0.09
CA ILE A 514 -5.08 -7.58 1.06
C ILE A 514 -5.74 -6.89 2.25
N ILE A 515 -5.32 -5.67 2.60
CA ILE A 515 -5.92 -4.90 3.71
C ILE A 515 -7.41 -4.64 3.44
N GLU A 516 -7.76 -4.20 2.22
CA GLU A 516 -9.16 -4.00 1.82
C GLU A 516 -9.96 -5.30 1.84
N THR A 517 -9.34 -6.43 1.53
CA THR A 517 -10.00 -7.74 1.62
C THR A 517 -10.29 -8.13 3.07
N LEU A 518 -9.36 -7.90 4.00
CA LEU A 518 -9.58 -8.16 5.42
C LEU A 518 -10.73 -7.30 5.98
N LEU A 519 -10.80 -6.01 5.58
CA LEU A 519 -11.90 -5.10 5.93
C LEU A 519 -13.24 -5.58 5.33
N ARG A 520 -13.27 -5.89 4.04
CA ARG A 520 -14.48 -6.36 3.34
C ARG A 520 -15.00 -7.69 3.88
N ARG A 521 -14.11 -8.55 4.37
CA ARG A 521 -14.44 -9.83 5.00
C ARG A 521 -14.82 -9.68 6.48
N HIS A 522 -14.80 -8.47 7.02
CA HIS A 522 -15.06 -8.17 8.44
C HIS A 522 -14.16 -8.94 9.41
N TYR A 523 -12.91 -9.25 9.01
CA TYR A 523 -11.92 -9.80 9.92
C TYR A 523 -11.24 -8.72 10.74
N ILE A 524 -11.17 -7.52 10.19
CA ILE A 524 -10.68 -6.32 10.85
C ILE A 524 -11.66 -5.16 10.63
N THR A 525 -11.61 -4.19 11.51
CA THR A 525 -12.34 -2.93 11.40
C THR A 525 -11.41 -1.74 11.62
N LYS A 526 -11.86 -0.55 11.22
CA LYS A 526 -11.14 0.70 11.49
C LYS A 526 -11.75 1.42 12.67
N GLU A 527 -10.98 1.59 13.72
CA GLU A 527 -11.31 2.47 14.85
C GLU A 527 -10.44 3.73 14.75
N ARG A 528 -11.02 4.83 14.23
CA ARG A 528 -10.30 6.05 13.84
C ARG A 528 -9.22 5.75 12.81
N LYS A 529 -7.93 5.69 13.21
CA LYS A 529 -6.78 5.35 12.35
C LYS A 529 -6.29 3.92 12.56
N ASN A 530 -6.73 3.27 13.66
CA ASN A 530 -6.25 1.96 14.05
C ASN A 530 -7.00 0.85 13.32
N LEU A 531 -6.28 -0.22 13.02
CA LEU A 531 -6.83 -1.48 12.53
C LEU A 531 -6.98 -2.42 13.73
N VAL A 532 -8.20 -2.87 13.96
CA VAL A 532 -8.56 -3.73 15.09
C VAL A 532 -9.13 -5.03 14.54
N ALA A 533 -8.70 -6.16 15.07
CA ALA A 533 -9.25 -7.46 14.71
C ALA A 533 -10.67 -7.59 15.33
N THR A 534 -11.60 -8.09 14.51
CA THR A 534 -12.94 -8.44 15.01
C THR A 534 -12.91 -9.79 15.73
N THR A 535 -13.97 -10.11 16.43
CA THR A 535 -14.17 -11.45 17.03
C THR A 535 -13.99 -12.55 15.99
N ALA A 536 -14.56 -12.37 14.79
CA ALA A 536 -14.41 -13.33 13.69
C ALA A 536 -12.95 -13.46 13.20
N GLY A 537 -12.22 -12.34 13.13
CA GLY A 537 -10.81 -12.34 12.77
C GLY A 537 -9.95 -13.08 13.81
N CYS A 538 -10.17 -12.83 15.08
CA CYS A 538 -9.50 -13.53 16.18
C CYS A 538 -9.81 -15.03 16.17
N GLN A 539 -11.09 -15.39 16.09
CA GLN A 539 -11.53 -16.80 16.04
C GLN A 539 -10.96 -17.54 14.84
N LEU A 540 -10.87 -16.87 13.67
CA LEU A 540 -10.27 -17.49 12.47
C LEU A 540 -8.81 -17.85 12.72
N ILE A 541 -8.01 -16.94 13.28
CA ILE A 541 -6.60 -17.20 13.59
C ILE A 541 -6.44 -18.32 14.64
N ASP A 542 -7.32 -18.37 15.64
CA ASP A 542 -7.30 -19.43 16.67
C ASP A 542 -7.68 -20.81 16.11
N THR A 543 -8.58 -20.83 15.14
CA THR A 543 -9.05 -22.07 14.51
C THR A 543 -8.00 -22.68 13.58
N ILE A 544 -7.08 -21.86 13.01
CA ILE A 544 -5.99 -22.35 12.17
C ILE A 544 -4.93 -23.03 13.05
N LYS A 545 -4.84 -24.37 12.97
CA LYS A 545 -3.87 -25.16 13.73
C LYS A 545 -2.47 -25.15 13.11
N ASP A 546 -2.40 -25.04 11.78
CA ASP A 546 -1.13 -24.97 11.05
C ASP A 546 -0.46 -23.59 11.26
N GLU A 547 0.61 -23.58 12.02
CA GLU A 547 1.36 -22.36 12.31
C GLU A 547 2.01 -21.75 11.07
N LEU A 548 2.35 -22.56 10.05
CA LEU A 548 2.92 -22.02 8.80
C LEU A 548 1.92 -21.12 8.07
N LEU A 549 0.63 -21.47 8.09
CA LEU A 549 -0.42 -20.64 7.45
C LEU A 549 -0.57 -19.27 8.10
N LYS A 550 -0.23 -19.14 9.38
CA LYS A 550 -0.33 -17.90 10.16
C LYS A 550 0.97 -17.08 10.14
N SER A 551 2.06 -17.67 9.68
CA SER A 551 3.39 -17.07 9.78
C SER A 551 3.92 -16.54 8.45
N ALA A 552 4.83 -15.58 8.52
CA ALA A 552 5.61 -15.11 7.39
C ALA A 552 6.52 -16.22 6.78
N LYS A 553 6.83 -17.27 7.58
CA LYS A 553 7.75 -18.35 7.20
C LYS A 553 7.30 -19.07 5.94
N LEU A 554 5.99 -19.35 5.79
CA LEU A 554 5.46 -19.99 4.58
C LEU A 554 5.78 -19.16 3.33
N THR A 555 5.59 -17.83 3.42
CA THR A 555 5.94 -16.95 2.31
C THR A 555 7.43 -16.99 2.00
N GLY A 556 8.29 -16.98 3.02
CA GLY A 556 9.74 -17.11 2.85
C GLY A 556 10.15 -18.42 2.16
N LEU A 557 9.58 -19.54 2.59
CA LEU A 557 9.80 -20.86 1.97
C LEU A 557 9.43 -20.87 0.49
N TRP A 558 8.29 -20.30 0.14
CA TRP A 558 7.85 -20.25 -1.25
C TRP A 558 8.74 -19.33 -2.08
N GLU A 559 9.02 -18.11 -1.63
CA GLU A 559 9.86 -17.16 -2.36
C GLU A 559 11.26 -17.72 -2.61
N ASN A 560 11.84 -18.40 -1.62
CA ASN A 560 13.13 -19.09 -1.77
C ASN A 560 13.05 -20.17 -2.88
N LYS A 561 12.05 -21.06 -2.82
CA LYS A 561 11.90 -22.11 -3.85
C LYS A 561 11.61 -21.53 -5.23
N LEU A 562 10.78 -20.49 -5.32
CA LEU A 562 10.49 -19.81 -6.59
C LEU A 562 11.74 -19.17 -7.20
N ARG A 563 12.62 -18.56 -6.41
CA ARG A 563 13.91 -18.08 -6.88
C ARG A 563 14.83 -19.21 -7.36
N LYS A 564 14.83 -20.34 -6.65
CA LYS A 564 15.58 -21.53 -7.09
C LYS A 564 15.04 -22.08 -8.41
N ILE A 565 13.71 -22.05 -8.64
CA ILE A 565 13.09 -22.41 -9.93
C ILE A 565 13.58 -21.44 -11.03
N GLU A 566 13.57 -20.14 -10.77
CA GLU A 566 14.01 -19.11 -11.73
C GLU A 566 15.45 -19.32 -12.14
N ARG A 567 16.33 -19.76 -11.21
CA ARG A 567 17.75 -20.07 -11.48
C ARG A 567 17.98 -21.46 -12.09
N GLY A 568 16.92 -22.29 -12.21
CA GLY A 568 17.05 -23.68 -12.66
C GLY A 568 17.61 -24.65 -11.60
N GLU A 569 17.68 -24.21 -10.33
CA GLU A 569 18.22 -24.98 -9.19
C GLU A 569 17.15 -25.86 -8.51
N PHE A 570 15.88 -25.65 -8.82
CA PHE A 570 14.76 -26.41 -8.24
C PHE A 570 13.66 -26.66 -9.27
N SER A 571 13.00 -27.81 -9.19
CA SER A 571 11.97 -28.18 -10.15
C SER A 571 10.61 -27.56 -9.81
N ALA A 572 9.99 -26.89 -10.80
CA ALA A 572 8.61 -26.39 -10.69
C ALA A 572 7.61 -27.53 -10.39
N LYS A 573 7.81 -28.71 -10.99
CA LYS A 573 6.98 -29.89 -10.72
C LYS A 573 7.09 -30.32 -9.26
N GLN A 574 8.30 -30.41 -8.73
CA GLN A 574 8.53 -30.79 -7.34
C GLN A 574 7.88 -29.79 -6.39
N PHE A 575 7.98 -28.48 -6.65
CA PHE A 575 7.31 -27.44 -5.86
C PHE A 575 5.79 -27.68 -5.79
N ILE A 576 5.16 -27.94 -6.93
CA ILE A 576 3.72 -28.20 -6.98
C ILE A 576 3.34 -29.50 -6.27
N ASP A 577 4.16 -30.56 -6.38
CA ASP A 577 3.88 -31.84 -5.73
C ASP A 577 4.00 -31.71 -4.18
N GLU A 578 4.98 -30.99 -3.68
CA GLU A 578 5.09 -30.66 -2.26
C GLU A 578 3.88 -29.85 -1.74
N LEU A 579 3.38 -28.90 -2.55
CA LEU A 579 2.18 -28.14 -2.19
C LEU A 579 0.92 -29.02 -2.13
N LYS A 580 0.77 -29.98 -3.04
CA LYS A 580 -0.34 -30.95 -3.00
C LYS A 580 -0.32 -31.75 -1.71
N VAL A 581 0.88 -32.20 -1.27
CA VAL A 581 1.05 -32.90 0.00
C VAL A 581 0.64 -32.01 1.18
N MET A 582 1.17 -30.79 1.25
CA MET A 582 0.84 -29.83 2.30
C MET A 582 -0.67 -29.56 2.39
N VAL A 583 -1.33 -29.32 1.25
CA VAL A 583 -2.78 -29.04 1.25
C VAL A 583 -3.58 -30.28 1.65
N ASN A 584 -3.15 -31.48 1.26
CA ASN A 584 -3.78 -32.73 1.71
C ASN A 584 -3.70 -32.90 3.23
N GLU A 585 -2.53 -32.62 3.83
CA GLU A 585 -2.33 -32.65 5.28
C GLU A 585 -3.23 -31.64 6.00
N ILE A 586 -3.34 -30.40 5.48
CA ILE A 586 -4.24 -29.38 6.00
C ILE A 586 -5.70 -29.90 5.97
N VAL A 587 -6.13 -30.48 4.84
CA VAL A 587 -7.48 -31.03 4.69
C VAL A 587 -7.73 -32.12 5.71
N LEU A 588 -6.84 -33.08 5.84
CA LEU A 588 -6.98 -34.19 6.80
C LEU A 588 -7.02 -33.70 8.24
N THR A 589 -6.15 -32.76 8.61
CA THR A 589 -6.10 -32.18 9.94
C THR A 589 -7.40 -31.49 10.32
N VAL A 590 -7.93 -30.64 9.43
CA VAL A 590 -9.18 -29.93 9.66
C VAL A 590 -10.38 -30.85 9.65
N LEU A 591 -10.42 -31.88 8.80
CA LEU A 591 -11.51 -32.86 8.80
C LEU A 591 -11.58 -33.63 10.13
N ARG A 592 -10.43 -33.94 10.75
CA ARG A 592 -10.33 -34.64 12.04
C ARG A 592 -10.61 -33.72 13.25
N ASP A 593 -10.71 -32.40 13.04
CA ASP A 593 -11.02 -31.48 14.14
C ASP A 593 -12.47 -31.64 14.59
N ASN A 594 -12.66 -32.02 15.85
CA ASN A 594 -13.95 -32.20 16.52
C ASN A 594 -14.22 -31.10 17.58
N SER A 595 -13.54 -29.97 17.51
CA SER A 595 -13.65 -28.85 18.47
C SER A 595 -15.06 -28.25 18.55
N GLY A 596 -15.89 -28.45 17.53
CA GLY A 596 -17.21 -27.82 17.46
C GLY A 596 -17.16 -26.30 17.25
N THR A 597 -15.99 -25.75 16.91
CA THR A 597 -15.81 -24.31 16.68
C THR A 597 -16.74 -23.81 15.60
N ASN A 598 -17.41 -22.67 15.88
CA ASN A 598 -18.29 -21.99 14.95
C ASN A 598 -17.93 -20.52 14.89
N ILE A 599 -17.56 -20.02 13.72
CA ILE A 599 -17.19 -18.64 13.46
C ILE A 599 -18.39 -17.90 12.88
N ILE A 600 -18.82 -16.84 13.58
CA ILE A 600 -19.87 -15.94 13.12
C ILE A 600 -19.22 -14.65 12.68
N VAL A 601 -19.34 -14.35 11.40
CA VAL A 601 -18.95 -13.04 10.87
C VAL A 601 -20.15 -12.12 11.00
N GLU A 602 -20.10 -11.21 11.96
CA GLU A 602 -21.13 -10.18 12.13
C GLU A 602 -21.06 -9.24 10.92
N GLN A 603 -22.17 -9.13 10.19
CA GLN A 603 -22.31 -8.07 9.21
C GLN A 603 -22.72 -6.80 9.98
N ASP A 604 -22.15 -5.68 9.64
CA ASP A 604 -22.60 -4.38 10.14
C ASP A 604 -24.07 -4.16 9.75
N THR A 605 -24.98 -4.71 10.54
CA THR A 605 -26.34 -4.19 10.62
C THR A 605 -26.19 -2.82 11.28
N PRO A 606 -26.75 -1.74 10.70
CA PRO A 606 -26.72 -0.45 11.37
C PRO A 606 -27.37 -0.63 12.74
N LYS A 607 -26.57 -0.49 13.82
CA LYS A 607 -27.03 -0.59 15.21
C LYS A 607 -28.23 0.35 15.38
N SER A 608 -29.42 -0.22 15.53
CA SER A 608 -30.54 0.49 16.11
C SER A 608 -30.15 0.87 17.54
N PRO A 609 -30.35 2.11 17.97
CA PRO A 609 -29.94 2.54 19.31
C PRO A 609 -30.72 1.81 20.37
N THR A 610 -30.06 0.98 21.17
CA THR A 610 -30.59 0.44 22.44
C THR A 610 -30.86 1.60 23.37
N LYS A 611 -32.12 1.70 23.83
CA LYS A 611 -32.53 2.60 24.87
C LYS A 611 -31.95 2.18 26.22
N GLY A 612 -31.20 3.06 26.85
CA GLY A 612 -30.74 2.88 28.23
C GLY A 612 -29.89 4.06 28.68
N GLY A 613 -30.44 4.89 29.59
CA GLY A 613 -29.70 5.82 30.43
C GLY A 613 -29.72 7.29 29.98
N ALA A 614 -30.49 8.09 30.68
CA ALA A 614 -30.65 9.53 30.53
C ALA A 614 -29.39 10.31 30.92
N ALA A 615 -28.96 11.21 30.04
CA ALA A 615 -28.25 12.44 30.40
C ALA A 615 -28.52 13.48 29.30
N GLU A 616 -29.04 14.61 29.69
CA GLU A 616 -29.42 15.74 28.84
C GLU A 616 -28.20 16.33 28.14
N SER A 617 -28.28 16.46 26.82
CA SER A 617 -27.43 17.38 26.05
C SER A 617 -28.10 17.78 24.74
N ALA A 618 -27.91 19.01 24.34
CA ALA A 618 -28.55 19.84 23.32
C ALA A 618 -28.86 19.19 21.95
N PRO A 619 -29.83 19.71 21.14
CA PRO A 619 -30.42 19.03 20.01
C PRO A 619 -29.48 19.00 18.79
N LYS A 620 -29.06 17.81 18.39
CA LYS A 620 -28.37 17.57 17.11
C LYS A 620 -29.35 17.56 15.95
N LYS A 621 -29.10 18.38 14.92
CA LYS A 621 -29.85 18.42 13.67
C LYS A 621 -29.94 17.01 13.04
N LYS A 622 -31.19 16.53 12.82
CA LYS A 622 -31.47 15.25 12.14
C LYS A 622 -30.89 15.24 10.73
N ARG A 623 -30.05 14.29 10.41
CA ARG A 623 -29.61 14.00 9.04
C ARG A 623 -30.83 13.46 8.26
N VAL A 624 -31.26 14.19 7.25
CA VAL A 624 -32.35 13.79 6.34
C VAL A 624 -31.88 12.61 5.49
N ALA A 625 -32.68 11.53 5.43
CA ALA A 625 -32.42 10.36 4.60
C ALA A 625 -32.23 10.77 3.13
N ARG A 626 -31.23 10.20 2.46
CA ARG A 626 -30.87 10.52 1.08
C ARG A 626 -31.91 9.89 0.14
N VAL A 627 -32.72 10.73 -0.52
CA VAL A 627 -33.73 10.31 -1.51
C VAL A 627 -33.01 9.94 -2.81
N THR A 628 -33.14 8.68 -3.24
CA THR A 628 -32.44 8.15 -4.42
C THR A 628 -33.37 7.72 -5.55
N LYS A 629 -34.69 7.58 -5.27
CA LYS A 629 -35.72 7.17 -6.24
C LYS A 629 -36.88 8.17 -6.24
N PHE A 630 -37.54 8.36 -7.38
CA PHE A 630 -38.71 9.25 -7.51
C PHE A 630 -39.90 8.78 -6.66
N GLU A 631 -40.05 7.47 -6.45
CA GLU A 631 -41.05 6.87 -5.57
C GLU A 631 -40.91 7.31 -4.10
N GLN A 632 -39.80 7.89 -3.71
CA GLN A 632 -39.56 8.46 -2.38
C GLN A 632 -39.86 9.96 -2.29
N VAL A 633 -40.32 10.57 -3.39
CA VAL A 633 -40.69 11.99 -3.46
C VAL A 633 -42.20 12.08 -3.44
N LEU A 634 -42.77 12.41 -2.30
CA LEU A 634 -44.22 12.54 -2.15
C LEU A 634 -44.80 13.69 -3.00
N CYS A 635 -46.01 13.49 -3.51
CA CYS A 635 -46.72 14.52 -4.24
C CYS A 635 -47.02 15.70 -3.31
N PRO A 636 -46.71 16.94 -3.71
CA PRO A 636 -46.91 18.13 -2.88
C PRO A 636 -48.35 18.50 -2.64
N VAL A 637 -49.30 18.01 -3.47
CA VAL A 637 -50.72 18.35 -3.38
C VAL A 637 -51.49 17.29 -2.59
N CYS A 638 -51.42 16.01 -2.98
CA CYS A 638 -52.23 14.98 -2.29
C CYS A 638 -51.52 14.33 -1.10
N GLY A 639 -50.20 14.45 -1.00
CA GLY A 639 -49.40 13.84 0.07
C GLY A 639 -49.40 12.29 0.13
N LYS A 640 -50.26 11.63 -0.68
CA LYS A 640 -50.43 10.17 -0.71
C LYS A 640 -49.66 9.50 -1.82
N GLY A 641 -49.68 10.07 -3.03
CA GLY A 641 -48.92 9.58 -4.19
C GLY A 641 -47.48 10.07 -4.17
N HIS A 642 -46.67 9.47 -5.05
CA HIS A 642 -45.27 9.87 -5.29
C HIS A 642 -45.10 10.45 -6.70
N MET A 643 -43.99 11.17 -6.92
CA MET A 643 -43.71 11.78 -8.20
C MET A 643 -43.15 10.75 -9.18
N VAL A 644 -43.67 10.75 -10.43
CA VAL A 644 -43.26 9.89 -11.54
C VAL A 644 -42.80 10.77 -12.68
N LYS A 645 -41.63 10.46 -13.28
CA LYS A 645 -41.12 11.20 -14.44
C LYS A 645 -41.89 10.82 -15.71
N GLY A 646 -42.65 11.71 -16.24
CA GLY A 646 -43.35 11.58 -17.52
C GLY A 646 -42.54 12.10 -18.72
N LYS A 647 -43.19 12.32 -19.88
CA LYS A 647 -42.52 12.83 -21.08
C LYS A 647 -42.31 14.37 -21.06
N SER A 648 -43.18 15.12 -20.41
CA SER A 648 -43.14 16.58 -20.35
C SER A 648 -43.23 17.20 -18.96
N ALA A 649 -43.44 16.38 -17.93
CA ALA A 649 -43.59 16.80 -16.53
C ALA A 649 -43.28 15.65 -15.56
N PHE A 650 -43.05 15.97 -14.28
CA PHE A 650 -43.19 15.01 -13.19
C PHE A 650 -44.66 15.00 -12.76
N GLY A 651 -45.35 13.85 -12.88
CA GLY A 651 -46.75 13.64 -12.51
C GLY A 651 -46.91 12.92 -11.18
N CYS A 652 -48.10 12.99 -10.59
CA CYS A 652 -48.45 12.21 -9.38
C CYS A 652 -48.84 10.78 -9.78
N SER A 653 -48.37 9.77 -9.01
CA SER A 653 -48.77 8.36 -9.21
C SER A 653 -50.27 8.11 -9.01
N GLU A 654 -50.95 8.99 -8.25
CA GLU A 654 -52.41 8.94 -8.02
C GLU A 654 -53.23 9.71 -9.09
N TRP A 655 -52.70 9.88 -10.28
CA TRP A 655 -53.36 10.59 -11.37
C TRP A 655 -54.74 9.99 -11.72
N ALA A 656 -54.80 8.68 -11.83
CA ALA A 656 -56.01 7.94 -12.10
C ALA A 656 -57.04 8.01 -10.96
N ASN A 657 -56.59 8.31 -9.74
CA ASN A 657 -57.40 8.42 -8.52
C ASN A 657 -57.75 9.87 -8.16
N GLY A 658 -57.63 10.79 -9.16
CA GLY A 658 -58.11 12.18 -9.05
C GLY A 658 -57.04 13.20 -8.62
N CYS A 659 -55.77 12.83 -8.47
CA CYS A 659 -54.72 13.81 -8.22
C CYS A 659 -53.99 14.22 -9.48
N HIS A 660 -54.45 15.28 -10.16
CA HIS A 660 -53.90 15.77 -11.42
C HIS A 660 -52.67 16.70 -11.26
N THR A 661 -51.85 16.45 -10.28
CA THR A 661 -50.61 17.23 -10.05
C THR A 661 -49.60 16.95 -11.14
N ALA A 662 -49.20 17.97 -11.88
CA ALA A 662 -48.11 17.94 -12.86
C ALA A 662 -47.14 19.09 -12.60
N LEU A 663 -45.86 18.77 -12.57
CA LEU A 663 -44.74 19.72 -12.44
C LEU A 663 -44.04 19.77 -13.81
N PRO A 664 -44.33 20.75 -14.69
CA PRO A 664 -43.85 20.76 -16.07
C PRO A 664 -42.34 20.99 -16.15
N PHE A 665 -41.72 20.42 -17.16
CA PHE A 665 -40.26 20.54 -17.37
C PHE A 665 -39.81 21.96 -17.77
N THR A 666 -40.75 22.84 -18.07
CA THR A 666 -40.48 24.26 -18.24
C THR A 666 -40.16 24.99 -16.94
N GLU A 667 -40.67 24.48 -15.81
CA GLU A 667 -40.42 25.03 -14.46
C GLU A 667 -39.49 24.13 -13.63
N TYR A 668 -39.55 22.82 -13.85
CA TYR A 668 -38.76 21.81 -13.16
C TYR A 668 -37.94 21.01 -14.18
N SER A 669 -36.66 21.30 -14.33
CA SER A 669 -35.80 20.63 -15.31
C SER A 669 -35.98 19.12 -15.32
N ALA A 670 -36.09 18.53 -16.52
CA ALA A 670 -36.19 17.08 -16.70
C ALA A 670 -35.02 16.27 -16.10
N ASP A 671 -33.86 16.92 -15.90
CA ASP A 671 -32.64 16.29 -15.38
C ASP A 671 -32.50 16.36 -13.84
N LEU A 672 -33.56 16.81 -13.15
CA LEU A 672 -33.54 16.82 -11.69
C LEU A 672 -33.46 15.40 -11.14
N THR A 673 -32.47 15.19 -10.25
CA THR A 673 -32.40 13.95 -9.46
C THR A 673 -33.55 13.94 -8.41
N PRO A 674 -33.99 12.77 -7.93
CA PRO A 674 -35.07 12.68 -6.93
C PRO A 674 -34.85 13.58 -5.71
N ALA A 675 -33.63 13.68 -5.21
CA ALA A 675 -33.28 14.55 -4.09
C ALA A 675 -33.47 16.04 -4.42
N LYS A 676 -33.01 16.47 -5.60
CA LYS A 676 -33.17 17.86 -6.05
C LYS A 676 -34.63 18.23 -6.34
N LEU A 677 -35.40 17.28 -6.90
CA LEU A 677 -36.85 17.49 -7.12
C LEU A 677 -37.59 17.65 -5.78
N ARG A 678 -37.31 16.79 -4.79
CA ARG A 678 -37.85 16.90 -3.43
C ARG A 678 -37.57 18.28 -2.81
N ASP A 679 -36.31 18.74 -2.95
CA ASP A 679 -35.88 20.01 -2.36
C ASP A 679 -36.51 21.22 -3.10
N ALA A 680 -36.69 21.14 -4.42
CA ALA A 680 -37.39 22.12 -5.22
C ALA A 680 -38.89 22.19 -4.85
N ILE A 681 -39.56 21.03 -4.69
CA ILE A 681 -40.94 20.93 -4.22
C ILE A 681 -41.06 21.58 -2.82
N LYS A 682 -40.20 21.26 -1.90
CA LYS A 682 -40.22 21.84 -0.55
C LYS A 682 -40.04 23.36 -0.54
N LYS A 683 -39.26 23.90 -1.49
CA LYS A 683 -39.03 25.34 -1.61
C LYS A 683 -40.28 26.06 -2.18
N ASN A 684 -40.91 25.48 -3.20
CA ASN A 684 -41.96 26.11 -3.96
C ASN A 684 -43.39 25.93 -3.35
N PHE A 685 -43.59 24.85 -2.57
CA PHE A 685 -44.86 24.52 -1.92
C PHE A 685 -44.93 24.86 -0.43
N LYS A 686 -43.87 25.46 0.17
CA LYS A 686 -43.85 25.91 1.58
C LYS A 686 -44.70 27.19 1.85
N THR A 687 -45.37 27.74 0.85
CA THR A 687 -46.10 29.02 0.95
C THR A 687 -47.61 28.86 1.03
N GLN A 688 -48.19 27.67 1.26
CA GLN A 688 -49.64 27.47 1.35
C GLN A 688 -50.19 27.01 2.69
N ASP A 689 -49.36 26.98 3.74
CA ASP A 689 -49.87 26.85 5.10
C ASP A 689 -49.70 28.17 5.87
N LYS A 690 -50.71 29.06 5.66
CA LYS A 690 -51.15 30.14 6.55
C LYS A 690 -52.66 30.18 6.58
#